data_dd55b7eec3f74429dad37b96be0b82f6
#
_entry.id   dd55b7eec3f74429dad37b96be0b82f6
#
_cell.length_a   1.000
_cell.length_b   1.000
_cell.length_c   1.000
_cell.angle_alpha   90.00
_cell.angle_beta   90.00
_cell.angle_gamma   90.00
#
_symmetry.space_group_name_H-M   'P 1'
#
loop_
_entity.id
_entity.type
_entity.pdbx_description
1 polymer ?
#
loop_
_entity_poly.entity_id
_entity_poly.type
_entity_poly.pdbx_seq_one_letter_code
_entity_poly.pdbx_strand_id
1 'polypeptide(L)'
;VIEVSGRLYPVDIRYRPVNDPERLEATVGAQPPAGQSERGLARDEERDLINALVEAVDECAHVGPGDILVFLPGEREIREAAESLRKHHPPGTQVLPLYARLSQAEQEEIFTPQSSGRRIILATNVAETSLTVPGIRFVIDTGLARVKRYSWRNKVEQLRIEPISQASANQRAGRCGRLGPGVCIRLYDEPSFKERPAFTDPEILRSSLAGVILRMKALKLVEIEQFPFVDPPSGRAIADGYHLLQELGAIDPESDTDTGLTATGQALAKLPVDPRIGRMILAAREQNCLTEMLIIAAALSVQDPRDRPMQAREAAELAHAKFADDKSEFISYIKLWRWYHEQVEHKASQRKLVAQLRQQFLSPVRLREWHDIHRQLLALAGEQGWRLNQSDATFEQLHLALMSGLLGNLGLQSEEAGHFMGARELRFWIHPGSRLVKKAGKWIMAAELVDTSKVYARCVAKIDPTWVEKVAKHLIKRSWSDPRWEKKLGQVVANEKGTLYGLNVYSGRRVHYGPIAPAEARAIFILQGLVPSELDSPLAFIAHNRKLIAQIEHLEHQTRRPDILVDDSLIQAFYDRLLPADIHQLSTLEHWVKGLPKEQAQALCLTREALMRHEAAGVTTDVFPKFFEWQGTRLALDYHFEPGSPRDGVTLAVPLFFLNQLEAERCEWLVPGMLKEKVQALIKTLHQRPRSRLV
;
A
#
# COMPACT_ATOMS: atom_id res chain seq x y z
N VAL A 1 37.93 -28.47 6.89
CA VAL A 1 36.52 -28.85 6.86
C VAL A 1 36.47 -30.34 6.59
N ILE A 2 35.82 -31.12 7.48
CA ILE A 2 35.63 -32.55 7.28
C ILE A 2 34.21 -32.71 6.71
N GLU A 3 34.11 -33.19 5.46
CA GLU A 3 32.87 -33.48 4.79
C GLU A 3 32.45 -34.93 5.07
N VAL A 4 31.30 -35.13 5.72
CA VAL A 4 30.76 -36.47 5.99
C VAL A 4 29.50 -36.64 5.15
N SER A 5 29.55 -37.52 4.13
CA SER A 5 28.39 -37.88 3.36
C SER A 5 27.38 -38.65 4.18
N GLY A 6 26.17 -38.16 4.31
CA GLY A 6 25.05 -38.88 4.97
C GLY A 6 24.39 -39.96 4.12
N ARG A 7 24.94 -40.27 2.92
CA ARG A 7 24.43 -41.32 2.06
C ARG A 7 25.04 -42.65 2.42
N LEU A 8 24.16 -43.60 2.78
CA LEU A 8 24.60 -44.97 3.08
C LEU A 8 24.64 -45.80 1.79
N TYR A 9 23.83 -45.49 0.80
CA TYR A 9 23.70 -46.27 -0.46
C TYR A 9 23.75 -45.38 -1.69
N PRO A 10 24.14 -45.90 -2.88
CA PRO A 10 24.17 -45.15 -4.11
C PRO A 10 22.77 -44.78 -4.56
N VAL A 11 22.67 -43.65 -5.24
CA VAL A 11 21.44 -43.15 -5.88
C VAL A 11 21.69 -42.99 -7.35
N ASP A 12 20.89 -43.72 -8.15
CA ASP A 12 20.86 -43.61 -9.61
C ASP A 12 20.01 -42.38 -10.00
N ILE A 13 20.63 -41.42 -10.69
CA ILE A 13 19.96 -40.15 -11.10
C ILE A 13 19.61 -40.28 -12.58
N ARG A 14 18.32 -40.16 -12.88
CA ARG A 14 17.78 -40.20 -14.25
C ARG A 14 17.12 -38.89 -14.60
N TYR A 15 17.42 -38.35 -15.77
CA TYR A 15 16.79 -37.14 -16.30
C TYR A 15 15.66 -37.52 -17.28
N ARG A 16 14.47 -36.96 -17.06
CA ARG A 16 13.26 -37.17 -17.86
C ARG A 16 12.54 -35.83 -18.04
N PRO A 17 13.06 -34.94 -18.90
CA PRO A 17 12.47 -33.61 -19.06
C PRO A 17 11.02 -33.69 -19.51
N VAL A 18 10.17 -32.82 -18.98
CA VAL A 18 8.75 -32.69 -19.34
C VAL A 18 8.61 -32.38 -20.85
N ASN A 19 9.46 -31.47 -21.35
CA ASN A 19 9.52 -31.09 -22.77
C ASN A 19 10.65 -31.84 -23.49
N ASP A 20 10.52 -33.13 -23.64
CA ASP A 20 11.48 -33.93 -24.39
C ASP A 20 11.19 -33.79 -25.89
N PRO A 21 12.12 -33.26 -26.72
CA PRO A 21 11.91 -33.12 -28.16
C PRO A 21 11.62 -34.44 -28.88
N GLU A 22 12.22 -35.53 -28.43
CA GLU A 22 12.01 -36.87 -29.01
C GLU A 22 10.59 -37.40 -28.72
N ARG A 23 9.95 -36.97 -27.66
CA ARG A 23 8.57 -37.32 -27.30
C ARG A 23 7.53 -36.43 -27.98
N LEU A 24 7.85 -35.15 -28.22
CA LEU A 24 7.00 -34.21 -28.97
C LEU A 24 6.82 -34.70 -30.43
N GLU A 25 7.84 -35.28 -31.07
CA GLU A 25 7.73 -35.83 -32.43
C GLU A 25 6.82 -37.07 -32.50
N ALA A 26 6.70 -37.83 -31.42
CA ALA A 26 5.80 -38.99 -31.34
C ALA A 26 4.32 -38.61 -31.16
N THR A 27 4.03 -37.38 -30.68
CA THR A 27 2.66 -36.89 -30.42
C THR A 27 2.16 -35.88 -31.46
N VAL A 28 3.01 -35.32 -32.33
CA VAL A 28 2.67 -34.32 -33.36
C VAL A 28 2.04 -35.02 -34.59
N GLY A 29 0.83 -35.58 -34.39
CA GLY A 29 -0.13 -35.81 -35.47
C GLY A 29 -1.29 -34.80 -35.46
N ALA A 30 -1.35 -33.82 -34.56
CA ALA A 30 -2.43 -32.84 -34.47
C ALA A 30 -1.87 -31.40 -34.40
N GLN A 31 -2.13 -30.59 -35.43
CA GLN A 31 -1.83 -29.17 -35.48
C GLN A 31 -2.58 -28.43 -34.36
N PRO A 32 -1.91 -27.48 -33.61
CA PRO A 32 -2.58 -26.66 -32.62
C PRO A 32 -3.46 -25.58 -33.30
N PRO A 33 -4.66 -25.32 -32.81
CA PRO A 33 -5.49 -24.21 -33.30
C PRO A 33 -4.90 -22.87 -32.93
N ALA A 34 -4.77 -21.98 -33.92
CA ALA A 34 -4.32 -20.61 -33.74
C ALA A 34 -5.33 -19.81 -32.86
N GLY A 35 -4.86 -19.23 -31.73
CA GLY A 35 -5.67 -18.31 -30.93
C GLY A 35 -5.78 -18.60 -29.43
N GLN A 36 -4.83 -19.27 -28.81
CA GLN A 36 -4.87 -19.51 -27.36
C GLN A 36 -4.28 -18.34 -26.56
N SER A 37 -5.04 -17.90 -25.55
CA SER A 37 -4.63 -16.87 -24.57
C SER A 37 -3.56 -17.43 -23.61
N GLU A 38 -2.75 -16.55 -22.97
CA GLU A 38 -1.74 -16.92 -21.96
C GLU A 38 -2.26 -17.87 -20.86
N ARG A 39 -3.57 -17.88 -20.58
CA ARG A 39 -4.22 -18.84 -19.68
C ARG A 39 -4.34 -20.27 -20.24
N GLY A 40 -4.33 -20.40 -21.55
CA GLY A 40 -4.32 -21.71 -22.22
C GLY A 40 -2.95 -22.37 -22.12
N LEU A 41 -1.88 -21.62 -22.37
CA LEU A 41 -0.49 -22.10 -22.30
C LEU A 41 -0.12 -22.64 -20.91
N ALA A 42 -0.49 -21.92 -19.84
CA ALA A 42 -0.24 -22.37 -18.46
C ALA A 42 -1.00 -23.66 -18.09
N ARG A 43 -2.18 -23.91 -18.68
CA ARG A 43 -2.93 -25.17 -18.47
C ARG A 43 -2.36 -26.34 -19.23
N ASP A 44 -1.79 -26.10 -20.39
CA ASP A 44 -1.16 -27.16 -21.20
C ASP A 44 0.19 -27.57 -20.57
N GLU A 45 0.99 -26.64 -20.08
CA GLU A 45 2.22 -26.92 -19.32
C GLU A 45 1.94 -27.70 -18.02
N GLU A 46 0.84 -27.41 -17.31
CA GLU A 46 0.44 -28.15 -16.11
C GLU A 46 -0.02 -29.58 -16.43
N ARG A 47 -0.72 -29.80 -17.53
CA ARG A 47 -1.12 -31.16 -17.97
C ARG A 47 0.10 -31.98 -18.36
N ASP A 48 1.08 -31.38 -19.02
CA ASP A 48 2.30 -32.06 -19.40
C ASP A 48 3.11 -32.52 -18.18
N LEU A 49 3.21 -31.67 -17.14
CA LEU A 49 3.89 -32.04 -15.89
C LEU A 49 3.22 -33.21 -15.18
N ILE A 50 1.88 -33.24 -15.14
CA ILE A 50 1.15 -34.33 -14.48
C ILE A 50 1.30 -35.62 -15.26
N ASN A 51 1.27 -35.60 -16.58
CA ASN A 51 1.50 -36.78 -17.42
C ASN A 51 2.92 -37.32 -17.23
N ALA A 52 3.94 -36.45 -17.27
CA ALA A 52 5.34 -36.82 -17.01
C ALA A 52 5.53 -37.43 -15.61
N LEU A 53 4.78 -36.91 -14.61
CA LEU A 53 4.78 -37.47 -13.26
C LEU A 53 4.21 -38.88 -13.21
N VAL A 54 3.07 -39.14 -13.89
CA VAL A 54 2.46 -40.47 -13.95
C VAL A 54 3.41 -41.45 -14.61
N GLU A 55 4.02 -41.09 -15.73
CA GLU A 55 5.01 -41.94 -16.43
C GLU A 55 6.24 -42.23 -15.55
N ALA A 56 6.74 -41.23 -14.79
CA ALA A 56 7.85 -41.43 -13.87
C ALA A 56 7.48 -42.39 -12.71
N VAL A 57 6.23 -42.33 -12.22
CA VAL A 57 5.73 -43.29 -11.23
C VAL A 57 5.65 -44.70 -11.82
N ASP A 58 5.22 -44.84 -13.05
CA ASP A 58 5.21 -46.13 -13.76
C ASP A 58 6.64 -46.67 -13.98
N GLU A 59 7.61 -45.80 -14.36
CA GLU A 59 9.03 -46.19 -14.44
C GLU A 59 9.52 -46.73 -13.09
N CYS A 60 9.22 -46.04 -11.97
CA CYS A 60 9.53 -46.53 -10.64
C CYS A 60 8.87 -47.86 -10.30
N ALA A 61 7.66 -48.09 -10.80
CA ALA A 61 6.95 -49.37 -10.60
C ALA A 61 7.65 -50.54 -11.32
N HIS A 62 8.16 -50.31 -12.53
CA HIS A 62 8.92 -51.31 -13.30
C HIS A 62 10.31 -51.62 -12.72
N VAL A 63 10.95 -50.64 -12.02
CA VAL A 63 12.27 -50.87 -11.39
C VAL A 63 12.17 -51.79 -10.19
N GLY A 64 11.05 -51.79 -9.46
CA GLY A 64 10.87 -52.69 -8.33
C GLY A 64 10.01 -52.14 -7.16
N PRO A 65 9.91 -52.90 -6.07
CA PRO A 65 9.12 -52.49 -4.91
C PRO A 65 9.81 -51.34 -4.12
N GLY A 66 9.00 -50.54 -3.43
CA GLY A 66 9.43 -49.44 -2.55
C GLY A 66 8.54 -48.20 -2.71
N ASP A 67 8.56 -47.34 -1.73
CA ASP A 67 7.76 -46.11 -1.70
C ASP A 67 8.37 -45.02 -2.56
N ILE A 68 7.52 -44.13 -3.07
CA ILE A 68 7.89 -43.02 -3.95
C ILE A 68 7.65 -41.70 -3.21
N LEU A 69 8.65 -40.83 -3.20
CA LEU A 69 8.52 -39.45 -2.74
C LEU A 69 8.59 -38.50 -3.93
N VAL A 70 7.54 -37.73 -4.14
CA VAL A 70 7.42 -36.74 -5.22
C VAL A 70 7.52 -35.34 -4.67
N PHE A 71 8.41 -34.53 -5.23
CA PHE A 71 8.53 -33.12 -4.88
C PHE A 71 7.76 -32.25 -5.86
N LEU A 72 6.79 -31.50 -5.34
CA LEU A 72 5.91 -30.60 -6.06
C LEU A 72 5.96 -29.17 -5.47
N PRO A 73 5.76 -28.13 -6.27
CA PRO A 73 5.93 -26.75 -5.80
C PRO A 73 4.87 -26.29 -4.79
N GLY A 74 3.66 -26.85 -4.80
CA GLY A 74 2.61 -26.37 -3.93
C GLY A 74 1.43 -27.31 -3.73
N GLU A 75 0.50 -26.87 -2.91
CA GLU A 75 -0.71 -27.63 -2.53
C GLU A 75 -1.63 -27.91 -3.71
N ARG A 76 -1.73 -26.95 -4.66
CA ARG A 76 -2.56 -27.09 -5.85
C ARG A 76 -2.04 -28.23 -6.73
N GLU A 77 -0.77 -28.21 -7.04
CA GLU A 77 -0.10 -29.20 -7.86
C GLU A 77 -0.12 -30.58 -7.19
N ILE A 78 -0.03 -30.65 -5.87
CA ILE A 78 -0.20 -31.88 -5.08
C ILE A 78 -1.62 -32.45 -5.26
N ARG A 79 -2.65 -31.61 -5.25
CA ARG A 79 -4.05 -32.08 -5.44
C ARG A 79 -4.28 -32.63 -6.83
N GLU A 80 -3.84 -31.92 -7.86
CA GLU A 80 -4.00 -32.32 -9.26
C GLU A 80 -3.25 -33.61 -9.53
N ALA A 81 -2.00 -33.72 -9.04
CA ALA A 81 -1.22 -34.96 -9.12
C ALA A 81 -1.89 -36.11 -8.34
N ALA A 82 -2.42 -35.87 -7.14
CA ALA A 82 -3.09 -36.88 -6.34
C ALA A 82 -4.35 -37.43 -7.05
N GLU A 83 -5.13 -36.54 -7.66
CA GLU A 83 -6.32 -36.95 -8.41
C GLU A 83 -5.96 -37.80 -9.64
N SER A 84 -4.96 -37.38 -10.41
CA SER A 84 -4.50 -38.11 -11.58
C SER A 84 -3.92 -39.47 -11.22
N LEU A 85 -3.05 -39.56 -10.22
CA LEU A 85 -2.44 -40.81 -9.77
C LEU A 85 -3.47 -41.80 -9.21
N ARG A 86 -4.48 -41.33 -8.46
CA ARG A 86 -5.57 -42.20 -7.97
C ARG A 86 -6.44 -42.77 -9.09
N LYS A 87 -6.59 -42.04 -10.18
CA LYS A 87 -7.31 -42.53 -11.37
C LYS A 87 -6.52 -43.56 -12.20
N HIS A 88 -5.19 -43.41 -12.23
CA HIS A 88 -4.30 -44.21 -13.06
C HIS A 88 -3.84 -45.52 -12.39
N HIS A 89 -3.63 -45.48 -11.06
CA HIS A 89 -3.08 -46.66 -10.34
C HIS A 89 -4.14 -47.56 -9.71
N PRO A 90 -3.86 -48.90 -9.65
CA PRO A 90 -4.82 -49.87 -9.17
C PRO A 90 -5.10 -49.74 -7.65
N PRO A 91 -6.21 -50.38 -7.17
CA PRO A 91 -6.50 -50.49 -5.74
C PRO A 91 -5.34 -51.11 -4.98
N GLY A 92 -4.90 -50.45 -3.90
CA GLY A 92 -3.76 -50.85 -3.06
C GLY A 92 -2.56 -49.88 -3.10
N THR A 93 -2.54 -48.95 -4.05
CA THR A 93 -1.56 -47.84 -4.01
C THR A 93 -2.13 -46.67 -3.21
N GLN A 94 -1.40 -46.26 -2.16
CA GLN A 94 -1.79 -45.10 -1.35
C GLN A 94 -1.12 -43.84 -1.85
N VAL A 95 -1.92 -42.82 -2.16
CA VAL A 95 -1.43 -41.49 -2.54
C VAL A 95 -1.65 -40.53 -1.38
N LEU A 96 -0.58 -40.11 -0.71
CA LEU A 96 -0.55 -39.34 0.51
C LEU A 96 0.04 -37.94 0.28
N PRO A 97 -0.67 -36.85 0.55
CA PRO A 97 -0.13 -35.50 0.48
C PRO A 97 0.75 -35.19 1.69
N LEU A 98 1.80 -34.37 1.51
CA LEU A 98 2.70 -33.90 2.58
C LEU A 98 3.08 -32.42 2.39
N TYR A 99 2.41 -31.53 3.09
CA TYR A 99 2.71 -30.10 3.11
C TYR A 99 2.39 -29.49 4.48
N ALA A 100 2.97 -28.30 4.77
CA ALA A 100 2.96 -27.70 6.10
C ALA A 100 1.57 -27.41 6.70
N ARG A 101 0.54 -27.26 5.88
CA ARG A 101 -0.83 -26.96 6.32
C ARG A 101 -1.68 -28.18 6.63
N LEU A 102 -1.17 -29.38 6.42
CA LEU A 102 -1.89 -30.59 6.80
C LEU A 102 -2.13 -30.64 8.30
N SER A 103 -3.25 -31.24 8.69
CA SER A 103 -3.50 -31.57 10.09
C SER A 103 -2.46 -32.57 10.61
N GLN A 104 -2.27 -32.59 11.93
CA GLN A 104 -1.35 -33.54 12.56
C GLN A 104 -1.71 -35.00 12.25
N ALA A 105 -3.02 -35.32 12.18
CA ALA A 105 -3.48 -36.66 11.86
C ALA A 105 -3.09 -37.10 10.44
N GLU A 106 -3.26 -36.23 9.45
CA GLU A 106 -2.84 -36.47 8.06
C GLU A 106 -1.34 -36.62 7.94
N GLN A 107 -0.56 -35.86 8.74
CA GLN A 107 0.90 -35.99 8.78
C GLN A 107 1.33 -37.31 9.46
N GLU A 108 0.69 -37.71 10.56
CA GLU A 108 0.96 -38.96 11.27
C GLU A 108 0.69 -40.20 10.40
N GLU A 109 -0.29 -40.17 9.50
CA GLU A 109 -0.61 -41.25 8.56
C GLU A 109 0.58 -41.59 7.66
N ILE A 110 1.36 -40.61 7.27
CA ILE A 110 2.54 -40.77 6.41
C ILE A 110 3.65 -41.59 7.09
N PHE A 111 3.77 -41.47 8.42
CA PHE A 111 4.79 -42.17 9.21
C PHE A 111 4.36 -43.54 9.72
N THR A 112 3.05 -43.88 9.60
CA THR A 112 2.51 -45.14 10.06
C THR A 112 2.56 -46.17 8.90
N PRO A 113 3.41 -47.21 8.96
CA PRO A 113 3.44 -48.23 7.91
C PRO A 113 2.13 -48.99 7.93
N GLN A 114 1.42 -48.99 6.81
CA GLN A 114 0.28 -49.87 6.61
C GLN A 114 0.77 -51.15 5.92
N SER A 115 0.13 -52.24 6.23
CA SER A 115 0.63 -53.60 6.04
C SER A 115 0.63 -54.13 4.59
N SER A 116 0.14 -53.42 3.59
CA SER A 116 0.21 -53.84 2.20
C SER A 116 0.01 -52.69 1.22
N GLY A 117 0.90 -52.56 0.26
CA GLY A 117 0.81 -51.63 -0.86
C GLY A 117 1.95 -50.62 -0.94
N ARG A 118 2.11 -50.01 -2.09
CA ARG A 118 3.08 -48.96 -2.36
C ARG A 118 2.49 -47.62 -1.93
N ARG A 119 3.28 -46.77 -1.24
CA ARG A 119 2.92 -45.39 -0.93
C ARG A 119 3.57 -44.44 -1.93
N ILE A 120 2.79 -43.49 -2.43
CA ILE A 120 3.24 -42.34 -3.21
C ILE A 120 3.01 -41.09 -2.37
N ILE A 121 4.07 -40.53 -1.85
CA ILE A 121 4.02 -39.33 -0.99
C ILE A 121 4.27 -38.09 -1.85
N LEU A 122 3.27 -37.22 -1.98
CA LEU A 122 3.34 -35.98 -2.74
C LEU A 122 3.69 -34.83 -1.80
N ALA A 123 4.93 -34.36 -1.86
CA ALA A 123 5.46 -33.43 -0.88
C ALA A 123 5.87 -32.08 -1.48
N THR A 124 5.78 -31.02 -0.67
CA THR A 124 6.52 -29.79 -0.91
C THR A 124 7.96 -29.91 -0.36
N ASN A 125 8.72 -28.82 -0.40
CA ASN A 125 10.06 -28.73 0.19
C ASN A 125 10.11 -29.06 1.70
N VAL A 126 8.99 -29.24 2.39
CA VAL A 126 8.92 -29.70 3.78
C VAL A 126 9.59 -31.06 3.96
N ALA A 127 9.53 -31.94 2.95
CA ALA A 127 10.20 -33.24 2.95
C ALA A 127 11.68 -33.18 2.54
N GLU A 128 12.19 -32.00 2.15
CA GLU A 128 13.59 -31.84 1.70
C GLU A 128 14.57 -31.85 2.88
N THR A 129 14.21 -31.19 4.00
CA THR A 129 15.10 -31.05 5.16
C THR A 129 14.46 -31.53 6.47
N SER A 130 13.22 -31.13 6.74
CA SER A 130 12.60 -31.18 8.06
C SER A 130 12.05 -32.55 8.48
N LEU A 131 11.66 -33.40 7.52
CA LEU A 131 11.00 -34.67 7.79
C LEU A 131 11.72 -35.83 7.10
N THR A 132 11.95 -36.90 7.83
CA THR A 132 12.47 -38.16 7.27
C THR A 132 11.32 -39.13 7.11
N VAL A 133 10.88 -39.33 5.87
CA VAL A 133 9.84 -40.33 5.56
C VAL A 133 10.50 -41.69 5.43
N PRO A 134 10.09 -42.69 6.23
CA PRO A 134 10.65 -44.03 6.17
C PRO A 134 10.18 -44.79 4.92
N GLY A 135 11.00 -45.71 4.40
CA GLY A 135 10.61 -46.59 3.30
C GLY A 135 10.84 -46.05 1.88
N ILE A 136 11.31 -44.81 1.74
CA ILE A 136 11.50 -44.16 0.43
C ILE A 136 12.69 -44.84 -0.31
N ARG A 137 12.38 -45.39 -1.48
CA ARG A 137 13.34 -45.95 -2.43
C ARG A 137 13.44 -45.13 -3.72
N PHE A 138 12.36 -44.43 -4.06
CA PHE A 138 12.26 -43.63 -5.29
C PHE A 138 11.99 -42.16 -4.95
N VAL A 139 12.64 -41.27 -5.69
CA VAL A 139 12.36 -39.84 -5.63
C VAL A 139 12.02 -39.35 -7.02
N ILE A 140 10.96 -38.58 -7.16
CA ILE A 140 10.62 -37.84 -8.38
C ILE A 140 10.71 -36.37 -8.05
N ASP A 141 11.59 -35.63 -8.75
CA ASP A 141 11.87 -34.23 -8.50
C ASP A 141 11.45 -33.37 -9.71
N THR A 142 10.43 -32.55 -9.55
CA THR A 142 10.01 -31.56 -10.56
C THR A 142 11.01 -30.44 -10.78
N GLY A 143 11.99 -30.29 -9.89
CA GLY A 143 12.98 -29.21 -9.94
C GLY A 143 12.45 -27.85 -9.53
N LEU A 144 11.21 -27.78 -9.02
CA LEU A 144 10.53 -26.55 -8.64
C LEU A 144 10.23 -26.50 -7.15
N ALA A 145 10.21 -25.30 -6.60
CA ALA A 145 9.73 -25.04 -5.26
C ALA A 145 9.00 -23.71 -5.19
N ARG A 146 8.05 -23.59 -4.26
CA ARG A 146 7.41 -22.32 -3.93
C ARG A 146 8.24 -21.62 -2.89
N VAL A 147 8.82 -20.48 -3.26
CA VAL A 147 9.72 -19.68 -2.43
C VAL A 147 9.04 -18.39 -2.04
N LYS A 148 9.17 -18.04 -0.74
CA LYS A 148 8.74 -16.76 -0.21
C LYS A 148 9.81 -15.73 -0.49
N ARG A 149 9.45 -14.66 -1.22
CA ARG A 149 10.31 -13.51 -1.51
C ARG A 149 9.60 -12.23 -1.14
N TYR A 150 10.31 -11.31 -0.56
CA TYR A 150 9.82 -9.96 -0.32
C TYR A 150 10.09 -9.08 -1.53
N SER A 151 9.04 -8.48 -2.08
CA SER A 151 9.14 -7.51 -3.16
C SER A 151 9.27 -6.11 -2.59
N TRP A 152 10.48 -5.55 -2.61
CA TRP A 152 10.72 -4.15 -2.21
C TRP A 152 9.97 -3.14 -3.08
N ARG A 153 9.65 -3.49 -4.35
CA ARG A 153 8.89 -2.62 -5.27
C ARG A 153 7.43 -2.48 -4.84
N ASN A 154 6.78 -3.60 -4.57
CA ASN A 154 5.36 -3.65 -4.20
C ASN A 154 5.15 -3.66 -2.68
N LYS A 155 6.23 -3.86 -1.90
CA LYS A 155 6.24 -4.01 -0.43
C LYS A 155 5.31 -5.13 0.07
N VAL A 156 5.20 -6.19 -0.72
CA VAL A 156 4.39 -7.37 -0.41
C VAL A 156 5.25 -8.63 -0.48
N GLU A 157 4.82 -9.64 0.25
CA GLU A 157 5.39 -10.97 0.15
C GLU A 157 4.84 -11.69 -1.08
N GLN A 158 5.75 -12.24 -1.88
CA GLN A 158 5.44 -12.99 -3.07
C GLN A 158 5.75 -14.47 -2.83
N LEU A 159 4.81 -15.33 -3.20
CA LEU A 159 5.02 -16.78 -3.23
C LEU A 159 5.20 -17.19 -4.69
N ARG A 160 6.46 -17.26 -5.13
CA ARG A 160 6.82 -17.61 -6.50
C ARG A 160 7.19 -19.08 -6.62
N ILE A 161 6.83 -19.69 -7.74
CA ILE A 161 7.35 -21.00 -8.13
C ILE A 161 8.64 -20.74 -8.89
N GLU A 162 9.76 -21.25 -8.38
CA GLU A 162 11.10 -21.02 -8.93
C GLU A 162 11.85 -22.35 -9.04
N PRO A 163 12.80 -22.48 -9.98
CA PRO A 163 13.74 -23.60 -10.02
C PRO A 163 14.54 -23.67 -8.71
N ILE A 164 14.74 -24.88 -8.20
CA ILE A 164 15.56 -25.10 -7.01
C ILE A 164 17.05 -25.04 -7.32
N SER A 165 17.89 -24.82 -6.31
CA SER A 165 19.36 -24.88 -6.44
C SER A 165 19.86 -26.32 -6.65
N GLN A 166 21.12 -26.44 -7.10
CA GLN A 166 21.76 -27.76 -7.21
C GLN A 166 21.85 -28.48 -5.86
N ALA A 167 22.14 -27.76 -4.78
CA ALA A 167 22.18 -28.31 -3.42
C ALA A 167 20.82 -28.86 -3.00
N SER A 168 19.71 -28.14 -3.23
CA SER A 168 18.36 -28.62 -2.97
C SER A 168 18.02 -29.87 -3.78
N ALA A 169 18.34 -29.89 -5.09
CA ALA A 169 18.11 -31.04 -5.93
C ALA A 169 18.89 -32.28 -5.45
N ASN A 170 20.11 -32.09 -4.98
CA ASN A 170 20.92 -33.17 -4.41
C ASN A 170 20.40 -33.63 -3.04
N GLN A 171 19.90 -32.73 -2.20
CA GLN A 171 19.21 -33.08 -0.95
C GLN A 171 17.95 -33.90 -1.20
N ARG A 172 17.13 -33.52 -2.19
CA ARG A 172 15.96 -34.30 -2.61
C ARG A 172 16.33 -35.70 -3.07
N ALA A 173 17.32 -35.80 -3.96
CA ALA A 173 17.84 -37.11 -4.42
C ALA A 173 18.36 -37.95 -3.24
N GLY A 174 19.00 -37.36 -2.24
CA GLY A 174 19.48 -38.05 -1.05
C GLY A 174 18.40 -38.72 -0.18
N ARG A 175 17.11 -38.41 -0.42
CA ARG A 175 16.01 -39.01 0.34
C ARG A 175 15.80 -40.49 0.05
N CYS A 176 16.14 -40.99 -1.12
CA CYS A 176 15.98 -42.39 -1.50
C CYS A 176 17.20 -43.28 -1.22
N GLY A 177 18.38 -42.75 -0.90
CA GLY A 177 19.61 -43.50 -0.60
C GLY A 177 19.87 -43.82 0.87
N ARG A 178 18.84 -43.90 1.70
CA ARG A 178 19.00 -44.06 3.17
C ARG A 178 18.90 -45.51 3.65
N LEU A 179 18.00 -46.29 3.06
CA LEU A 179 17.73 -47.66 3.50
C LEU A 179 18.22 -48.72 2.48
N GLY A 180 18.60 -48.31 1.28
CA GLY A 180 19.05 -49.17 0.20
C GLY A 180 19.37 -48.32 -1.03
N PRO A 181 19.87 -48.99 -2.14
CA PRO A 181 20.06 -48.30 -3.42
C PRO A 181 18.78 -47.64 -3.88
N GLY A 182 18.86 -46.35 -4.20
CA GLY A 182 17.71 -45.52 -4.60
C GLY A 182 17.77 -45.09 -6.04
N VAL A 183 16.64 -44.66 -6.59
CA VAL A 183 16.54 -44.00 -7.90
C VAL A 183 15.88 -42.64 -7.77
N CYS A 184 16.49 -41.62 -8.37
CA CYS A 184 15.93 -40.27 -8.44
C CYS A 184 15.65 -39.90 -9.89
N ILE A 185 14.39 -39.68 -10.22
CA ILE A 185 13.96 -39.23 -11.55
C ILE A 185 13.76 -37.70 -11.47
N ARG A 186 14.55 -36.97 -12.27
CA ARG A 186 14.46 -35.49 -12.39
C ARG A 186 13.64 -35.16 -13.63
N LEU A 187 12.50 -34.49 -13.48
CA LEU A 187 11.61 -34.08 -14.56
C LEU A 187 12.11 -32.80 -15.30
N TYR A 188 13.42 -32.68 -15.43
CA TYR A 188 14.12 -31.62 -16.14
C TYR A 188 15.44 -32.19 -16.70
N ASP A 189 16.05 -31.50 -17.65
CA ASP A 189 17.28 -31.95 -18.30
C ASP A 189 18.55 -31.69 -17.47
N GLU A 190 19.62 -32.39 -17.80
CA GLU A 190 20.90 -32.23 -17.12
C GLU A 190 21.57 -30.87 -17.38
N PRO A 191 21.55 -30.29 -18.60
CA PRO A 191 22.00 -28.91 -18.82
C PRO A 191 21.33 -27.90 -17.90
N SER A 192 19.99 -27.95 -17.83
CA SER A 192 19.23 -27.07 -16.91
C SER A 192 19.66 -27.24 -15.44
N PHE A 193 19.98 -28.47 -15.00
CA PHE A 193 20.52 -28.67 -13.64
C PHE A 193 21.87 -27.99 -13.45
N LYS A 194 22.78 -28.10 -14.42
CA LYS A 194 24.13 -27.51 -14.35
C LYS A 194 24.13 -25.97 -14.35
N GLU A 195 23.14 -25.37 -15.00
CA GLU A 195 22.95 -23.91 -15.04
C GLU A 195 22.37 -23.32 -13.75
N ARG A 196 21.77 -24.15 -12.89
CA ARG A 196 21.17 -23.69 -11.64
C ARG A 196 22.22 -23.16 -10.68
N PRO A 197 21.85 -22.17 -9.80
CA PRO A 197 22.70 -21.75 -8.71
C PRO A 197 23.16 -22.92 -7.83
N ALA A 198 24.39 -22.93 -7.36
CA ALA A 198 24.88 -23.98 -6.49
C ALA A 198 24.06 -24.10 -5.19
N PHE A 199 23.70 -22.95 -4.60
CA PHE A 199 22.94 -22.86 -3.36
C PHE A 199 21.73 -21.93 -3.50
N THR A 200 20.76 -22.10 -2.61
CA THR A 200 19.61 -21.20 -2.51
C THR A 200 20.05 -19.85 -1.93
N ASP A 201 19.49 -18.74 -2.42
CA ASP A 201 19.77 -17.40 -1.90
C ASP A 201 19.59 -17.36 -0.37
N PRO A 202 20.50 -16.69 0.36
CA PRO A 202 20.35 -16.50 1.79
C PRO A 202 19.13 -15.64 2.14
N GLU A 203 18.65 -15.75 3.37
CA GLU A 203 17.42 -15.07 3.81
C GLU A 203 17.52 -13.54 3.68
N ILE A 204 18.72 -12.97 3.91
CA ILE A 204 18.96 -11.54 3.80
C ILE A 204 18.64 -10.96 2.41
N LEU A 205 18.73 -11.78 1.35
CA LEU A 205 18.39 -11.38 -0.02
C LEU A 205 16.90 -11.57 -0.36
N ARG A 206 16.15 -12.24 0.52
CA ARG A 206 14.74 -12.63 0.27
C ARG A 206 13.74 -11.96 1.18
N SER A 207 14.19 -11.35 2.30
CA SER A 207 13.34 -10.80 3.35
C SER A 207 13.45 -9.28 3.43
N SER A 208 12.52 -8.62 4.13
CA SER A 208 12.64 -7.21 4.47
C SER A 208 13.82 -6.97 5.41
N LEU A 209 14.60 -5.93 5.13
CA LEU A 209 15.79 -5.61 5.91
C LEU A 209 15.52 -4.72 7.13
N ALA A 210 14.30 -4.26 7.33
CA ALA A 210 13.97 -3.33 8.43
C ALA A 210 14.40 -3.87 9.81
N GLY A 211 14.14 -5.16 10.11
CA GLY A 211 14.55 -5.77 11.36
C GLY A 211 16.06 -5.89 11.52
N VAL A 212 16.79 -6.14 10.43
CA VAL A 212 18.26 -6.22 10.42
C VAL A 212 18.85 -4.84 10.69
N ILE A 213 18.43 -3.82 9.93
CA ILE A 213 18.88 -2.43 10.11
C ILE A 213 18.61 -1.94 11.52
N LEU A 214 17.41 -2.19 12.05
CA LEU A 214 17.02 -1.79 13.40
C LEU A 214 17.98 -2.37 14.46
N ARG A 215 18.29 -3.66 14.34
CA ARG A 215 19.22 -4.34 15.27
C ARG A 215 20.65 -3.86 15.13
N MET A 216 21.14 -3.67 13.90
CA MET A 216 22.49 -3.15 13.65
C MET A 216 22.66 -1.76 14.27
N LYS A 217 21.70 -0.86 14.07
CA LYS A 217 21.72 0.47 14.67
C LYS A 217 21.65 0.42 16.21
N ALA A 218 20.82 -0.43 16.77
CA ALA A 218 20.71 -0.60 18.23
C ALA A 218 22.00 -1.14 18.85
N LEU A 219 22.71 -2.02 18.14
CA LEU A 219 24.00 -2.56 18.54
C LEU A 219 25.19 -1.64 18.22
N LYS A 220 24.93 -0.48 17.62
CA LYS A 220 25.94 0.49 17.16
C LYS A 220 27.00 -0.15 16.23
N LEU A 221 26.55 -1.05 15.36
CA LEU A 221 27.38 -1.60 14.30
C LEU A 221 27.56 -0.59 13.19
N VAL A 222 28.51 -0.86 12.28
CA VAL A 222 28.67 -0.06 11.05
C VAL A 222 27.38 -0.06 10.23
N GLU A 223 27.19 0.95 9.41
CA GLU A 223 26.03 1.02 8.51
C GLU A 223 25.95 -0.25 7.65
N ILE A 224 24.72 -0.66 7.33
CA ILE A 224 24.46 -1.94 6.65
C ILE A 224 25.16 -2.02 5.27
N GLU A 225 25.37 -0.89 4.60
CA GLU A 225 26.08 -0.78 3.33
C GLU A 225 27.57 -1.11 3.47
N GLN A 226 28.15 -0.87 4.65
CA GLN A 226 29.59 -1.05 4.93
C GLN A 226 29.86 -2.38 5.65
N PHE A 227 28.83 -3.09 6.05
CA PHE A 227 28.97 -4.35 6.77
C PHE A 227 29.44 -5.46 5.80
N PRO A 228 30.50 -6.25 6.15
CA PRO A 228 31.06 -7.24 5.26
C PRO A 228 30.20 -8.53 5.20
N PHE A 229 29.04 -8.41 4.57
CA PHE A 229 28.22 -9.58 4.28
C PHE A 229 28.88 -10.51 3.27
N VAL A 230 28.68 -11.82 3.41
CA VAL A 230 29.13 -12.79 2.41
C VAL A 230 28.38 -12.54 1.08
N ASP A 231 27.05 -12.34 1.18
CA ASP A 231 26.19 -11.95 0.06
C ASP A 231 25.53 -10.61 0.43
N PRO A 232 26.02 -9.49 -0.06
CA PRO A 232 25.50 -8.18 0.33
C PRO A 232 24.12 -7.91 -0.26
N PRO A 233 23.18 -7.35 0.53
CA PRO A 233 21.87 -6.95 0.04
C PRO A 233 21.98 -5.78 -0.94
N SER A 234 21.01 -5.67 -1.85
CA SER A 234 20.98 -4.55 -2.81
C SER A 234 20.65 -3.23 -2.13
N GLY A 235 21.21 -2.11 -2.62
CA GLY A 235 20.93 -0.77 -2.10
C GLY A 235 19.44 -0.42 -2.11
N ARG A 236 18.65 -0.99 -3.05
CA ARG A 236 17.19 -0.81 -3.10
C ARG A 236 16.47 -1.51 -1.95
N ALA A 237 16.90 -2.71 -1.58
CA ALA A 237 16.35 -3.44 -0.44
C ALA A 237 16.70 -2.74 0.88
N ILE A 238 17.90 -2.18 0.98
CA ILE A 238 18.35 -1.38 2.12
C ILE A 238 17.49 -0.12 2.25
N ALA A 239 17.33 0.65 1.18
CA ALA A 239 16.50 1.85 1.17
C ALA A 239 15.04 1.54 1.56
N ASP A 240 14.49 0.41 1.09
CA ASP A 240 13.16 -0.04 1.50
C ASP A 240 13.06 -0.34 3.00
N GLY A 241 14.08 -0.97 3.58
CA GLY A 241 14.17 -1.21 5.01
C GLY A 241 14.18 0.08 5.83
N TYR A 242 14.95 1.09 5.41
CA TYR A 242 14.96 2.42 6.01
C TYR A 242 13.59 3.11 5.90
N HIS A 243 12.96 3.06 4.73
CA HIS A 243 11.61 3.63 4.56
C HIS A 243 10.56 2.99 5.47
N LEU A 244 10.63 1.68 5.68
CA LEU A 244 9.72 1.03 6.63
C LEU A 244 9.99 1.49 8.06
N LEU A 245 11.25 1.62 8.47
CA LEU A 245 11.58 2.13 9.82
C LEU A 245 11.15 3.60 10.01
N GLN A 246 11.22 4.44 8.99
CA GLN A 246 10.66 5.79 9.01
C GLN A 246 9.13 5.77 9.12
N GLU A 247 8.47 4.90 8.35
CA GLU A 247 7.01 4.72 8.43
C GLU A 247 6.56 4.36 9.85
N LEU A 248 7.31 3.48 10.53
CA LEU A 248 7.05 3.06 11.90
C LEU A 248 7.47 4.10 12.95
N GLY A 249 8.10 5.21 12.53
CA GLY A 249 8.65 6.23 13.42
C GLY A 249 9.83 5.73 14.26
N ALA A 250 10.53 4.69 13.79
CA ALA A 250 11.68 4.08 14.47
C ALA A 250 12.97 4.85 14.24
N ILE A 251 13.11 5.52 13.12
CA ILE A 251 14.25 6.35 12.74
C ILE A 251 13.79 7.75 12.31
N ASP A 252 14.63 8.72 12.61
CA ASP A 252 14.47 10.09 12.14
C ASP A 252 15.75 10.50 11.39
N PRO A 253 15.65 10.78 10.06
CA PRO A 253 16.80 11.19 9.27
C PRO A 253 17.43 12.50 9.72
N GLU A 254 16.66 13.37 10.39
CA GLU A 254 17.11 14.67 10.88
C GLU A 254 17.62 14.61 12.34
N SER A 255 17.66 13.42 12.93
CA SER A 255 18.07 13.25 14.33
C SER A 255 19.59 13.36 14.49
N ASP A 256 20.04 14.19 15.43
CA ASP A 256 21.45 14.32 15.82
C ASP A 256 22.00 13.15 16.66
N THR A 257 21.23 12.06 16.82
CA THR A 257 21.69 10.91 17.61
C THR A 257 22.64 10.02 16.79
N ASP A 258 23.70 9.49 17.41
CA ASP A 258 24.71 8.60 16.79
C ASP A 258 24.09 7.43 15.99
N THR A 259 22.90 6.98 16.36
CA THR A 259 22.22 5.84 15.75
C THR A 259 21.09 6.24 14.80
N GLY A 260 20.63 7.50 14.83
CA GLY A 260 19.40 7.95 14.14
C GLY A 260 18.11 7.28 14.64
N LEU A 261 18.20 6.50 15.76
CA LEU A 261 17.02 5.84 16.35
C LEU A 261 16.25 6.81 17.23
N THR A 262 14.93 6.85 17.03
CA THR A 262 14.00 7.51 17.92
C THR A 262 13.81 6.71 19.23
N ALA A 263 13.12 7.27 20.21
CA ALA A 263 12.69 6.52 21.40
C ALA A 263 11.85 5.28 21.03
N THR A 264 11.00 5.39 19.99
CA THR A 264 10.25 4.28 19.41
C THR A 264 11.20 3.22 18.82
N GLY A 265 12.20 3.63 18.05
CA GLY A 265 13.19 2.72 17.47
C GLY A 265 13.97 1.94 18.52
N GLN A 266 14.41 2.62 19.58
CA GLN A 266 15.09 1.98 20.71
C GLN A 266 14.20 0.96 21.44
N ALA A 267 12.92 1.26 21.60
CA ALA A 267 11.96 0.35 22.21
C ALA A 267 11.67 -0.86 21.29
N LEU A 268 11.52 -0.63 19.98
CA LEU A 268 11.34 -1.70 18.98
C LEU A 268 12.52 -2.66 18.92
N ALA A 269 13.74 -2.17 18.99
CA ALA A 269 14.95 -2.99 18.94
C ALA A 269 15.07 -4.01 20.09
N LYS A 270 14.39 -3.77 21.21
CA LYS A 270 14.34 -4.68 22.36
C LYS A 270 13.33 -5.82 22.20
N LEU A 271 12.40 -5.70 21.23
CA LEU A 271 11.36 -6.68 21.02
C LEU A 271 11.83 -7.73 19.99
N PRO A 272 11.78 -9.04 20.30
CA PRO A 272 12.20 -10.11 19.40
C PRO A 272 11.09 -10.49 18.41
N VAL A 273 10.44 -9.48 17.81
CA VAL A 273 9.34 -9.63 16.85
C VAL A 273 9.61 -8.78 15.61
N ASP A 274 8.83 -9.02 14.57
CA ASP A 274 8.83 -8.14 13.39
C ASP A 274 8.60 -6.67 13.81
N PRO A 275 9.32 -5.69 13.23
CA PRO A 275 9.19 -4.28 13.59
C PRO A 275 7.75 -3.73 13.49
N ARG A 276 6.93 -4.21 12.55
CA ARG A 276 5.52 -3.84 12.44
C ARG A 276 4.72 -4.33 13.63
N ILE A 277 4.92 -5.59 14.02
CA ILE A 277 4.26 -6.18 15.20
C ILE A 277 4.74 -5.45 16.47
N GLY A 278 6.03 -5.18 16.58
CA GLY A 278 6.58 -4.40 17.68
C GLY A 278 5.93 -3.01 17.79
N ARG A 279 5.72 -2.33 16.65
CA ARG A 279 5.06 -1.01 16.64
C ARG A 279 3.61 -1.08 17.12
N MET A 280 2.88 -2.14 16.72
CA MET A 280 1.51 -2.39 17.23
C MET A 280 1.50 -2.55 18.77
N ILE A 281 2.44 -3.32 19.30
CA ILE A 281 2.56 -3.55 20.76
C ILE A 281 2.85 -2.23 21.49
N LEU A 282 3.77 -1.41 20.97
CA LEU A 282 4.06 -0.10 21.58
C LEU A 282 2.85 0.84 21.54
N ALA A 283 2.13 0.88 20.42
CA ALA A 283 0.91 1.69 20.29
C ALA A 283 -0.21 1.17 21.19
N ALA A 284 -0.32 -0.14 21.40
CA ALA A 284 -1.32 -0.73 22.27
C ALA A 284 -1.18 -0.31 23.74
N ARG A 285 0.06 -0.06 24.18
CA ARG A 285 0.32 0.51 25.49
C ARG A 285 -0.29 1.91 25.64
N GLU A 286 -0.15 2.74 24.59
CA GLU A 286 -0.70 4.10 24.56
C GLU A 286 -2.22 4.11 24.45
N GLN A 287 -2.79 3.11 23.71
CA GLN A 287 -4.22 2.96 23.49
C GLN A 287 -4.94 2.14 24.58
N ASN A 288 -4.23 1.71 25.64
CA ASN A 288 -4.79 0.89 26.74
C ASN A 288 -5.46 -0.41 26.24
N CYS A 289 -4.81 -1.12 25.30
CA CYS A 289 -5.27 -2.40 24.73
C CYS A 289 -4.16 -3.45 24.63
N LEU A 290 -3.19 -3.41 25.54
CA LEU A 290 -2.00 -4.25 25.49
C LEU A 290 -2.33 -5.74 25.65
N THR A 291 -3.31 -6.09 26.47
CA THR A 291 -3.72 -7.47 26.70
C THR A 291 -4.17 -8.14 25.39
N GLU A 292 -5.10 -7.53 24.68
CA GLU A 292 -5.60 -8.03 23.41
C GLU A 292 -4.54 -7.98 22.31
N MET A 293 -3.69 -6.96 22.33
CA MET A 293 -2.62 -6.84 21.34
C MET A 293 -1.57 -7.93 21.48
N LEU A 294 -1.18 -8.32 22.68
CA LEU A 294 -0.22 -9.43 22.89
C LEU A 294 -0.77 -10.76 22.37
N ILE A 295 -2.09 -10.99 22.50
CA ILE A 295 -2.76 -12.16 21.94
C ILE A 295 -2.65 -12.14 20.41
N ILE A 296 -2.98 -11.01 19.77
CA ILE A 296 -2.95 -10.87 18.31
C ILE A 296 -1.51 -10.91 17.78
N ALA A 297 -0.58 -10.22 18.43
CA ALA A 297 0.83 -10.22 18.05
C ALA A 297 1.43 -11.64 18.04
N ALA A 298 1.11 -12.43 19.05
CA ALA A 298 1.50 -13.84 19.12
C ALA A 298 0.81 -14.66 18.01
N ALA A 299 -0.47 -14.41 17.72
CA ALA A 299 -1.19 -15.09 16.65
C ALA A 299 -0.61 -14.79 15.26
N LEU A 300 -0.21 -13.55 15.00
CA LEU A 300 0.42 -13.14 13.73
C LEU A 300 1.84 -13.67 13.57
N SER A 301 2.47 -14.11 14.65
CA SER A 301 3.84 -14.65 14.65
C SER A 301 3.90 -16.17 14.44
N VAL A 302 2.75 -16.85 14.44
CA VAL A 302 2.63 -18.31 14.25
C VAL A 302 1.74 -18.64 13.08
N GLN A 303 1.77 -19.90 12.65
CA GLN A 303 0.81 -20.38 11.66
C GLN A 303 -0.60 -20.45 12.25
N ASP A 304 -1.63 -20.05 11.47
CA ASP A 304 -3.04 -20.12 11.88
C ASP A 304 -3.38 -21.51 12.46
N PRO A 305 -3.86 -21.60 13.69
CA PRO A 305 -4.18 -22.86 14.32
C PRO A 305 -5.44 -23.55 13.76
N ARG A 306 -6.20 -22.89 12.90
CA ARG A 306 -7.43 -23.42 12.29
C ARG A 306 -7.08 -24.30 11.09
N ASP A 307 -7.25 -25.61 11.25
CA ASP A 307 -7.07 -26.57 10.16
C ASP A 307 -8.28 -26.56 9.24
N ARG A 308 -8.05 -26.76 7.93
CA ARG A 308 -9.08 -26.86 6.91
C ARG A 308 -8.77 -28.06 6.00
N PRO A 309 -9.00 -29.30 6.50
CA PRO A 309 -8.76 -30.50 5.71
C PRO A 309 -9.60 -30.50 4.43
N MET A 310 -9.02 -30.95 3.34
CA MET A 310 -9.70 -30.94 2.03
C MET A 310 -11.04 -31.71 2.05
N GLN A 311 -11.05 -32.86 2.71
CA GLN A 311 -12.21 -33.73 2.77
C GLN A 311 -13.30 -33.24 3.73
N ALA A 312 -13.00 -32.32 4.65
CA ALA A 312 -13.89 -31.82 5.68
C ALA A 312 -13.95 -30.29 5.75
N ARG A 313 -13.70 -29.60 4.63
CA ARG A 313 -13.59 -28.14 4.57
C ARG A 313 -14.85 -27.42 5.08
N GLU A 314 -16.02 -27.85 4.64
CA GLU A 314 -17.29 -27.27 5.07
C GLU A 314 -17.54 -27.47 6.57
N ALA A 315 -17.26 -28.65 7.09
CA ALA A 315 -17.37 -28.93 8.53
C ALA A 315 -16.42 -28.09 9.36
N ALA A 316 -15.18 -27.87 8.88
CA ALA A 316 -14.20 -27.01 9.51
C ALA A 316 -14.66 -25.53 9.50
N GLU A 317 -15.17 -25.03 8.38
CA GLU A 317 -15.68 -23.67 8.26
C GLU A 317 -16.88 -23.44 9.21
N LEU A 318 -17.76 -24.44 9.35
CA LEU A 318 -18.88 -24.40 10.29
C LEU A 318 -18.40 -24.37 11.75
N ALA A 319 -17.42 -25.22 12.10
CA ALA A 319 -16.85 -25.27 13.44
C ALA A 319 -16.15 -23.96 13.83
N HIS A 320 -15.45 -23.33 12.86
CA HIS A 320 -14.76 -22.05 13.07
C HIS A 320 -15.70 -20.84 13.07
N ALA A 321 -16.96 -21.00 12.64
CA ALA A 321 -17.93 -19.92 12.53
C ALA A 321 -18.16 -19.18 13.86
N LYS A 322 -18.13 -19.88 14.98
CA LYS A 322 -18.32 -19.33 16.33
C LYS A 322 -17.24 -18.33 16.74
N PHE A 323 -16.04 -18.42 16.16
CA PHE A 323 -14.93 -17.51 16.44
C PHE A 323 -14.94 -16.30 15.52
N ALA A 324 -15.75 -16.30 14.47
CA ALA A 324 -15.75 -15.24 13.49
C ALA A 324 -16.28 -13.92 14.06
N ASP A 325 -15.76 -12.83 13.50
CA ASP A 325 -16.27 -11.50 13.72
C ASP A 325 -16.61 -10.84 12.38
N ASP A 326 -17.71 -10.09 12.32
CA ASP A 326 -18.23 -9.50 11.08
C ASP A 326 -17.52 -8.18 10.68
N LYS A 327 -16.64 -7.67 11.54
CA LYS A 327 -15.93 -6.43 11.33
C LYS A 327 -14.40 -6.60 11.29
N SER A 328 -13.86 -7.63 11.96
CA SER A 328 -12.42 -7.78 12.14
C SER A 328 -12.00 -9.23 12.34
N GLU A 329 -11.13 -9.73 11.47
CA GLU A 329 -10.52 -11.05 11.65
C GLU A 329 -9.49 -11.06 12.80
N PHE A 330 -8.97 -9.90 13.22
CA PHE A 330 -8.14 -9.79 14.42
C PHE A 330 -8.94 -10.11 15.69
N ILE A 331 -10.18 -9.66 15.78
CA ILE A 331 -11.06 -10.00 16.90
C ILE A 331 -11.37 -11.50 16.91
N SER A 332 -11.40 -12.15 15.75
CA SER A 332 -11.58 -13.60 15.66
C SER A 332 -10.47 -14.37 16.38
N TYR A 333 -9.25 -13.87 16.39
CA TYR A 333 -8.16 -14.46 17.20
C TYR A 333 -8.41 -14.30 18.69
N ILE A 334 -8.90 -13.15 19.15
CA ILE A 334 -9.24 -12.93 20.57
C ILE A 334 -10.35 -13.88 21.02
N LYS A 335 -11.39 -14.05 20.20
CA LYS A 335 -12.50 -14.98 20.48
C LYS A 335 -12.01 -16.43 20.58
N LEU A 336 -11.15 -16.85 19.64
CA LEU A 336 -10.55 -18.18 19.65
C LEU A 336 -9.65 -18.38 20.87
N TRP A 337 -8.83 -17.38 21.22
CA TRP A 337 -7.97 -17.41 22.38
C TRP A 337 -8.73 -17.56 23.68
N ARG A 338 -9.78 -16.76 23.90
CA ARG A 338 -10.63 -16.82 25.09
C ARG A 338 -11.27 -18.21 25.21
N TRP A 339 -11.87 -18.68 24.13
CA TRP A 339 -12.44 -20.02 24.09
C TRP A 339 -11.41 -21.12 24.40
N TYR A 340 -10.21 -21.03 23.83
CA TYR A 340 -9.15 -22.00 24.09
C TYR A 340 -8.75 -22.04 25.57
N HIS A 341 -8.62 -20.89 26.22
CA HIS A 341 -8.27 -20.83 27.64
C HIS A 341 -9.37 -21.38 28.53
N GLU A 342 -10.64 -21.11 28.24
CA GLU A 342 -11.78 -21.74 28.91
C GLU A 342 -11.70 -23.27 28.81
N GLN A 343 -11.37 -23.83 27.63
CA GLN A 343 -11.22 -25.27 27.49
C GLN A 343 -10.01 -25.81 28.26
N VAL A 344 -8.93 -25.05 28.36
CA VAL A 344 -7.74 -25.44 29.15
C VAL A 344 -8.04 -25.43 30.64
N GLU A 345 -8.78 -24.46 31.14
CA GLU A 345 -9.19 -24.37 32.55
C GLU A 345 -10.13 -25.53 32.96
N HIS A 346 -11.09 -25.86 32.10
CA HIS A 346 -12.10 -26.89 32.36
C HIS A 346 -11.71 -28.31 31.93
N LYS A 347 -10.44 -28.51 31.48
CA LYS A 347 -9.98 -29.81 30.98
C LYS A 347 -10.02 -30.92 32.05
N ALA A 348 -10.67 -32.03 31.74
CA ALA A 348 -10.60 -33.21 32.55
C ALA A 348 -9.28 -33.99 32.42
N SER A 349 -8.66 -33.94 31.23
CA SER A 349 -7.34 -34.49 30.94
C SER A 349 -6.75 -33.87 29.66
N GLN A 350 -5.43 -33.90 29.50
CA GLN A 350 -4.75 -33.42 28.29
C GLN A 350 -5.21 -34.19 27.04
N ARG A 351 -5.45 -35.49 27.15
CA ARG A 351 -5.93 -36.33 26.02
C ARG A 351 -7.32 -35.90 25.57
N LYS A 352 -8.22 -35.60 26.52
CA LYS A 352 -9.57 -35.10 26.21
C LYS A 352 -9.54 -33.73 25.56
N LEU A 353 -8.69 -32.82 26.03
CA LEU A 353 -8.51 -31.52 25.42
C LEU A 353 -8.04 -31.63 23.96
N VAL A 354 -7.01 -32.43 23.71
CA VAL A 354 -6.51 -32.67 22.34
C VAL A 354 -7.62 -33.24 21.42
N ALA A 355 -8.40 -34.20 21.91
CA ALA A 355 -9.54 -34.76 21.15
C ALA A 355 -10.59 -33.69 20.84
N GLN A 356 -10.92 -32.83 21.80
CA GLN A 356 -11.89 -31.73 21.63
C GLN A 356 -11.38 -30.69 20.64
N LEU A 357 -10.10 -30.31 20.70
CA LEU A 357 -9.50 -29.38 19.74
C LEU A 357 -9.54 -29.93 18.31
N ARG A 358 -9.19 -31.23 18.13
CA ARG A 358 -9.26 -31.91 16.83
C ARG A 358 -10.70 -31.96 16.28
N GLN A 359 -11.71 -32.18 17.13
CA GLN A 359 -13.13 -32.11 16.72
C GLN A 359 -13.56 -30.73 16.22
N GLN A 360 -12.89 -29.68 16.70
CA GLN A 360 -13.12 -28.31 16.24
C GLN A 360 -12.17 -27.91 15.09
N PHE A 361 -11.46 -28.85 14.48
CA PHE A 361 -10.46 -28.61 13.45
C PHE A 361 -9.42 -27.56 13.87
N LEU A 362 -8.95 -27.68 15.11
CA LEU A 362 -7.90 -26.83 15.67
C LEU A 362 -6.64 -27.66 15.91
N SER A 363 -5.47 -27.15 15.48
CA SER A 363 -4.19 -27.78 15.70
C SER A 363 -3.69 -27.57 17.13
N PRO A 364 -3.58 -28.64 17.96
CA PRO A 364 -3.09 -28.52 19.33
C PRO A 364 -1.63 -28.02 19.40
N VAL A 365 -0.81 -28.34 18.39
CA VAL A 365 0.60 -27.91 18.32
C VAL A 365 0.68 -26.41 18.08
N ARG A 366 -0.03 -25.89 17.07
CA ARG A 366 -0.03 -24.44 16.75
C ARG A 366 -0.65 -23.60 17.86
N LEU A 367 -1.68 -24.12 18.55
CA LEU A 367 -2.25 -23.46 19.72
C LEU A 367 -1.24 -23.39 20.88
N ARG A 368 -0.41 -24.41 21.06
CA ARG A 368 0.69 -24.40 22.05
C ARG A 368 1.75 -23.39 21.66
N GLU A 369 2.21 -23.39 20.41
CA GLU A 369 3.16 -22.40 19.90
C GLU A 369 2.65 -20.96 20.11
N TRP A 370 1.39 -20.72 19.79
CA TRP A 370 0.76 -19.41 20.03
C TRP A 370 0.78 -19.02 21.51
N HIS A 371 0.41 -19.97 22.39
CA HIS A 371 0.45 -19.76 23.83
C HIS A 371 1.88 -19.47 24.34
N ASP A 372 2.88 -20.20 23.84
CA ASP A 372 4.26 -20.04 24.26
C ASP A 372 4.83 -18.68 23.82
N ILE A 373 4.55 -18.23 22.59
CA ILE A 373 4.93 -16.88 22.13
C ILE A 373 4.20 -15.80 22.94
N HIS A 374 2.91 -15.97 23.19
CA HIS A 374 2.17 -15.04 24.04
C HIS A 374 2.81 -14.90 25.43
N ARG A 375 3.20 -16.02 26.06
CA ARG A 375 3.88 -16.00 27.36
C ARG A 375 5.22 -15.27 27.31
N GLN A 376 6.00 -15.46 26.24
CA GLN A 376 7.26 -14.74 26.03
C GLN A 376 7.02 -13.24 25.91
N LEU A 377 6.05 -12.82 25.08
CA LEU A 377 5.71 -11.40 24.93
C LEU A 377 5.18 -10.78 26.24
N LEU A 378 4.39 -11.54 27.00
CA LEU A 378 3.89 -11.11 28.30
C LEU A 378 5.01 -10.93 29.32
N ALA A 379 5.99 -11.86 29.36
CA ALA A 379 7.16 -11.76 30.22
C ALA A 379 7.99 -10.50 29.86
N LEU A 380 8.25 -10.28 28.58
CA LEU A 380 8.95 -9.08 28.09
C LEU A 380 8.22 -7.79 28.47
N ALA A 381 6.90 -7.75 28.34
CA ALA A 381 6.11 -6.62 28.78
C ALA A 381 6.27 -6.34 30.29
N GLY A 382 6.29 -7.42 31.11
CA GLY A 382 6.55 -7.33 32.54
C GLY A 382 7.96 -6.81 32.87
N GLU A 383 9.00 -7.29 32.18
CA GLU A 383 10.39 -6.83 32.33
C GLU A 383 10.55 -5.34 31.98
N GLN A 384 9.79 -4.86 30.99
CA GLN A 384 9.74 -3.43 30.63
C GLN A 384 8.85 -2.59 31.55
N GLY A 385 8.23 -3.19 32.58
CA GLY A 385 7.33 -2.51 33.51
C GLY A 385 6.01 -2.05 32.89
N TRP A 386 5.59 -2.65 31.77
CA TRP A 386 4.35 -2.29 31.10
C TRP A 386 3.14 -2.88 31.83
N ARG A 387 2.11 -2.08 31.98
CA ARG A 387 0.86 -2.48 32.64
C ARG A 387 -0.15 -2.96 31.60
N LEU A 388 -0.77 -4.10 31.88
CA LEU A 388 -1.90 -4.59 31.10
C LEU A 388 -3.15 -3.72 31.37
N ASN A 389 -4.04 -3.63 30.40
CA ASN A 389 -5.33 -2.97 30.59
C ASN A 389 -6.21 -3.77 31.55
N GLN A 390 -7.00 -3.05 32.35
CA GLN A 390 -7.90 -3.66 33.36
C GLN A 390 -9.29 -3.99 32.79
N SER A 391 -9.68 -3.30 31.70
CA SER A 391 -10.95 -3.51 31.01
C SER A 391 -10.69 -3.93 29.57
N ASP A 392 -11.65 -4.63 28.97
CA ASP A 392 -11.59 -5.01 27.56
C ASP A 392 -11.41 -3.78 26.67
N ALA A 393 -10.51 -3.88 25.69
CA ALA A 393 -10.28 -2.83 24.72
C ALA A 393 -11.49 -2.59 23.83
N THR A 394 -11.76 -1.33 23.52
CA THR A 394 -12.76 -1.00 22.52
C THR A 394 -12.27 -1.34 21.11
N PHE A 395 -13.20 -1.46 20.16
CA PHE A 395 -12.86 -1.72 18.76
C PHE A 395 -11.91 -0.65 18.21
N GLU A 396 -12.16 0.63 18.49
CA GLU A 396 -11.32 1.74 18.04
C GLU A 396 -9.91 1.67 18.63
N GLN A 397 -9.74 1.52 19.93
CA GLN A 397 -8.44 1.43 20.60
C GLN A 397 -7.56 0.35 19.99
N LEU A 398 -8.14 -0.86 19.83
CA LEU A 398 -7.42 -2.00 19.27
C LEU A 398 -6.99 -1.75 17.83
N HIS A 399 -7.89 -1.21 17.00
CA HIS A 399 -7.62 -1.02 15.58
C HIS A 399 -6.73 0.19 15.30
N LEU A 400 -6.73 1.23 16.14
CA LEU A 400 -5.73 2.30 16.11
C LEU A 400 -4.32 1.74 16.37
N ALA A 401 -4.18 0.89 17.39
CA ALA A 401 -2.90 0.27 17.69
C ALA A 401 -2.41 -0.68 16.57
N LEU A 402 -3.29 -1.53 16.02
CA LEU A 402 -2.99 -2.39 14.88
C LEU A 402 -2.56 -1.56 13.65
N MET A 403 -3.27 -0.49 13.36
CA MET A 403 -3.01 0.37 12.20
C MET A 403 -1.60 0.98 12.25
N SER A 404 -1.05 1.26 13.43
CA SER A 404 0.29 1.83 13.58
C SER A 404 1.41 1.00 12.94
N GLY A 405 1.21 -0.32 12.82
CA GLY A 405 2.13 -1.23 12.13
C GLY A 405 1.69 -1.60 10.71
N LEU A 406 0.51 -1.16 10.25
CA LEU A 406 -0.12 -1.62 9.01
C LEU A 406 -0.46 -0.49 8.03
N LEU A 407 0.17 0.67 8.16
CA LEU A 407 -0.12 1.84 7.30
C LEU A 407 0.09 1.57 5.81
N GLY A 408 1.03 0.72 5.46
CA GLY A 408 1.25 0.26 4.08
C GLY A 408 0.22 -0.74 3.56
N ASN A 409 -0.62 -1.33 4.44
CA ASN A 409 -1.57 -2.40 4.13
C ASN A 409 -3.05 -1.93 4.20
N LEU A 410 -3.27 -0.63 4.07
CA LEU A 410 -4.60 -0.05 3.99
C LEU A 410 -5.17 -0.20 2.58
N GLY A 411 -6.48 -0.30 2.47
CA GLY A 411 -7.19 -0.37 1.20
C GLY A 411 -8.48 0.42 1.19
N LEU A 412 -8.68 1.13 0.07
CA LEU A 412 -9.92 1.80 -0.27
C LEU A 412 -10.63 1.01 -1.36
N GLN A 413 -11.89 0.67 -1.16
CA GLN A 413 -12.69 -0.04 -2.14
C GLN A 413 -12.76 0.76 -3.44
N SER A 414 -12.42 0.11 -4.56
CA SER A 414 -12.55 0.70 -5.88
C SER A 414 -14.03 0.82 -6.28
N GLU A 415 -14.34 1.81 -7.11
CA GLU A 415 -15.67 1.92 -7.75
C GLU A 415 -15.93 0.74 -8.69
N GLU A 416 -14.89 0.19 -9.29
CA GLU A 416 -14.96 -1.08 -10.04
C GLU A 416 -15.11 -2.24 -9.07
N ALA A 417 -16.09 -3.11 -9.31
CA ALA A 417 -16.46 -4.17 -8.38
C ALA A 417 -15.32 -5.16 -8.06
N GLY A 418 -15.13 -5.43 -6.79
CA GLY A 418 -14.44 -6.61 -6.28
C GLY A 418 -12.99 -6.46 -5.90
N HIS A 419 -12.35 -5.28 -6.01
CA HIS A 419 -10.96 -5.07 -5.54
C HIS A 419 -10.81 -3.80 -4.72
N PHE A 420 -9.70 -3.69 -4.02
CA PHE A 420 -9.28 -2.55 -3.23
C PHE A 420 -8.04 -1.90 -3.85
N MET A 421 -8.00 -0.58 -3.79
CA MET A 421 -6.79 0.18 -4.07
C MET A 421 -6.03 0.35 -2.77
N GLY A 422 -4.80 -0.10 -2.75
CA GLY A 422 -3.88 0.03 -1.64
C GLY A 422 -2.84 1.14 -1.85
N ALA A 423 -1.87 1.17 -0.95
CA ALA A 423 -0.70 2.03 -1.04
C ALA A 423 -0.01 1.88 -2.41
N ARG A 424 0.45 3.02 -3.02
CA ARG A 424 1.18 3.05 -4.29
C ARG A 424 0.42 2.43 -5.46
N GLU A 425 -0.92 2.62 -5.48
CA GLU A 425 -1.81 2.12 -6.53
C GLU A 425 -1.83 0.57 -6.65
N LEU A 426 -1.40 -0.13 -5.61
CA LEU A 426 -1.45 -1.59 -5.57
C LEU A 426 -2.90 -2.06 -5.54
N ARG A 427 -3.31 -2.83 -6.55
CA ARG A 427 -4.63 -3.48 -6.58
C ARG A 427 -4.57 -4.81 -5.83
N PHE A 428 -5.49 -5.03 -4.93
CA PHE A 428 -5.57 -6.28 -4.19
C PHE A 428 -7.02 -6.71 -3.90
N TRP A 429 -7.19 -7.97 -3.57
CA TRP A 429 -8.48 -8.60 -3.26
C TRP A 429 -8.44 -9.15 -1.84
N ILE A 430 -9.59 -9.20 -1.18
CA ILE A 430 -9.68 -9.94 0.06
C ILE A 430 -9.61 -11.44 -0.28
N HIS A 431 -8.84 -12.19 0.50
CA HIS A 431 -8.70 -13.64 0.28
C HIS A 431 -10.07 -14.34 0.30
N PRO A 432 -10.37 -15.24 -0.66
CA PRO A 432 -11.71 -15.87 -0.77
C PRO A 432 -12.18 -16.62 0.48
N GLY A 433 -11.25 -17.09 1.32
CA GLY A 433 -11.56 -17.73 2.60
C GLY A 433 -11.93 -16.77 3.74
N SER A 434 -11.90 -15.46 3.51
CA SER A 434 -12.32 -14.47 4.49
C SER A 434 -13.82 -14.27 4.47
N ARG A 435 -14.43 -14.16 5.65
CA ARG A 435 -15.86 -13.83 5.78
C ARG A 435 -16.16 -12.37 5.43
N LEU A 436 -15.14 -11.52 5.40
CA LEU A 436 -15.28 -10.11 5.09
C LEU A 436 -15.36 -9.82 3.58
N VAL A 437 -15.17 -10.80 2.70
CA VAL A 437 -15.24 -10.61 1.22
C VAL A 437 -16.50 -9.86 0.79
N LYS A 438 -17.65 -10.21 1.37
CA LYS A 438 -18.95 -9.58 1.04
C LYS A 438 -19.34 -8.41 1.96
N LYS A 439 -18.61 -8.20 3.05
CA LYS A 439 -18.99 -7.28 4.13
C LYS A 439 -17.89 -6.28 4.50
N ALA A 440 -16.85 -6.15 3.70
CA ALA A 440 -15.63 -5.41 4.05
C ALA A 440 -15.82 -3.91 4.32
N GLY A 441 -16.79 -3.27 3.68
CA GLY A 441 -16.96 -1.81 3.74
C GLY A 441 -15.96 -1.07 2.84
N LYS A 442 -16.00 0.26 2.89
CA LYS A 442 -15.22 1.12 1.98
C LYS A 442 -13.73 1.15 2.30
N TRP A 443 -13.36 1.11 3.58
CA TRP A 443 -11.98 1.12 4.05
C TRP A 443 -11.65 -0.12 4.86
N ILE A 444 -10.51 -0.71 4.56
CA ILE A 444 -9.99 -1.90 5.25
C ILE A 444 -8.52 -1.75 5.57
N MET A 445 -8.06 -2.49 6.57
CA MET A 445 -6.65 -2.81 6.78
C MET A 445 -6.45 -4.32 6.78
N ALA A 446 -5.28 -4.77 6.37
CA ALA A 446 -4.89 -6.17 6.35
C ALA A 446 -3.59 -6.40 7.11
N ALA A 447 -3.47 -7.51 7.82
CA ALA A 447 -2.21 -7.88 8.43
C ALA A 447 -1.14 -8.17 7.38
N GLU A 448 -1.54 -8.78 6.26
CA GLU A 448 -0.63 -9.30 5.26
C GLU A 448 -1.22 -9.13 3.85
N LEU A 449 -0.38 -8.71 2.91
CA LEU A 449 -0.67 -8.73 1.48
C LEU A 449 0.24 -9.76 0.83
N VAL A 450 -0.33 -10.79 0.21
CA VAL A 450 0.40 -11.89 -0.40
C VAL A 450 0.09 -11.96 -1.88
N ASP A 451 1.11 -11.88 -2.70
CA ASP A 451 1.03 -12.01 -4.15
C ASP A 451 1.19 -13.50 -4.55
N THR A 452 0.13 -14.04 -5.15
CA THR A 452 0.08 -15.41 -5.69
C THR A 452 -0.37 -15.35 -7.15
N SER A 453 -1.57 -15.77 -7.47
CA SER A 453 -2.22 -15.52 -8.78
C SER A 453 -2.74 -14.08 -8.88
N LYS A 454 -3.04 -13.47 -7.73
CA LYS A 454 -3.41 -12.06 -7.49
C LYS A 454 -2.85 -11.68 -6.13
N VAL A 455 -2.79 -10.39 -5.84
CA VAL A 455 -2.47 -9.93 -4.50
C VAL A 455 -3.68 -10.09 -3.60
N TYR A 456 -3.56 -10.89 -2.57
CA TYR A 456 -4.63 -11.13 -1.60
C TYR A 456 -4.32 -10.56 -0.23
N ALA A 457 -5.30 -9.87 0.33
CA ALA A 457 -5.29 -9.42 1.73
C ALA A 457 -5.75 -10.54 2.65
N ARG A 458 -4.99 -10.77 3.71
CA ARG A 458 -5.28 -11.75 4.77
C ARG A 458 -5.36 -11.07 6.11
N CYS A 459 -6.19 -11.62 6.99
CA CYS A 459 -6.52 -11.07 8.30
C CYS A 459 -6.95 -9.60 8.19
N VAL A 460 -8.17 -9.41 7.72
CA VAL A 460 -8.73 -8.11 7.33
C VAL A 460 -9.62 -7.55 8.43
N ALA A 461 -9.61 -6.23 8.60
CA ALA A 461 -10.56 -5.49 9.42
C ALA A 461 -11.11 -4.27 8.69
N LYS A 462 -12.36 -3.91 9.00
CA LYS A 462 -12.95 -2.61 8.63
C LYS A 462 -12.32 -1.52 9.45
N ILE A 463 -12.08 -0.36 8.83
CA ILE A 463 -11.56 0.80 9.52
C ILE A 463 -12.35 2.07 9.17
N ASP A 464 -12.24 3.06 10.05
CA ASP A 464 -12.70 4.42 9.80
C ASP A 464 -11.53 5.25 9.22
N PRO A 465 -11.71 5.96 8.09
CA PRO A 465 -10.66 6.79 7.51
C PRO A 465 -10.15 7.90 8.45
N THR A 466 -10.95 8.34 9.41
CA THR A 466 -10.53 9.33 10.41
C THR A 466 -9.40 8.81 11.32
N TRP A 467 -9.31 7.51 11.51
CA TRP A 467 -8.23 6.89 12.28
C TRP A 467 -6.89 6.96 11.56
N VAL A 468 -6.91 6.94 10.23
CA VAL A 468 -5.71 7.08 9.41
C VAL A 468 -5.02 8.41 9.69
N GLU A 469 -5.78 9.49 9.82
CA GLU A 469 -5.23 10.79 10.17
C GLU A 469 -4.62 10.83 11.58
N LYS A 470 -5.26 10.17 12.55
CA LYS A 470 -4.75 10.09 13.92
C LYS A 470 -3.39 9.37 13.98
N VAL A 471 -3.28 8.25 13.27
CA VAL A 471 -2.09 7.36 13.35
C VAL A 471 -0.98 7.79 12.39
N ALA A 472 -1.34 8.20 11.17
CA ALA A 472 -0.39 8.51 10.09
C ALA A 472 -0.14 10.01 9.88
N LYS A 473 -0.37 10.85 10.87
CA LYS A 473 -0.26 12.32 10.78
C LYS A 473 1.07 12.79 10.16
N HIS A 474 2.17 12.08 10.46
CA HIS A 474 3.52 12.37 9.98
C HIS A 474 3.78 11.94 8.53
N LEU A 475 2.90 11.10 7.95
CA LEU A 475 3.04 10.55 6.59
C LEU A 475 2.03 11.12 5.60
N ILE A 476 0.98 11.80 6.10
CA ILE A 476 -0.05 12.38 5.24
C ILE A 476 0.53 13.56 4.48
N LYS A 477 0.50 13.45 3.16
CA LYS A 477 0.78 14.57 2.26
C LYS A 477 -0.47 15.42 2.12
N ARG A 478 -0.35 16.68 2.51
CA ARG A 478 -1.43 17.65 2.41
C ARG A 478 -1.25 18.49 1.15
N SER A 479 -2.35 18.78 0.49
CA SER A 479 -2.43 19.72 -0.61
C SER A 479 -3.67 20.59 -0.45
N TRP A 480 -3.58 21.80 -0.96
CA TRP A 480 -4.64 22.81 -0.82
C TRP A 480 -5.04 23.27 -2.20
N SER A 481 -6.35 23.49 -2.40
CA SER A 481 -6.91 23.96 -3.65
C SER A 481 -7.99 25.00 -3.38
N ASP A 482 -8.31 25.80 -4.42
CA ASP A 482 -9.39 26.77 -4.43
C ASP A 482 -9.36 27.74 -3.24
N PRO A 483 -8.22 28.40 -2.99
CA PRO A 483 -8.15 29.41 -1.94
C PRO A 483 -9.08 30.58 -2.29
N ARG A 484 -9.95 30.95 -1.34
CA ARG A 484 -10.97 32.00 -1.53
C ARG A 484 -11.30 32.71 -0.25
N TRP A 485 -11.78 33.93 -0.38
CA TRP A 485 -12.31 34.69 0.74
C TRP A 485 -13.64 34.10 1.24
N GLU A 486 -13.76 33.91 2.53
CA GLU A 486 -14.99 33.47 3.19
C GLU A 486 -15.51 34.59 4.11
N LYS A 487 -16.52 35.35 3.64
CA LYS A 487 -17.08 36.54 4.28
C LYS A 487 -17.54 36.25 5.70
N LYS A 488 -18.24 35.12 5.94
CA LYS A 488 -18.78 34.75 7.26
C LYS A 488 -17.69 34.48 8.30
N LEU A 489 -16.55 33.96 7.88
CA LEU A 489 -15.43 33.63 8.75
C LEU A 489 -14.42 34.78 8.85
N GLY A 490 -14.51 35.77 7.98
CA GLY A 490 -13.58 36.89 7.91
C GLY A 490 -12.13 36.48 7.62
N GLN A 491 -11.94 35.40 6.86
CA GLN A 491 -10.62 34.84 6.56
C GLN A 491 -10.59 34.13 5.19
N VAL A 492 -9.40 33.97 4.66
CA VAL A 492 -9.19 33.17 3.45
C VAL A 492 -9.17 31.69 3.83
N VAL A 493 -9.97 30.88 3.14
CA VAL A 493 -10.07 29.44 3.31
C VAL A 493 -9.66 28.72 2.02
N ALA A 494 -9.08 27.53 2.18
CA ALA A 494 -8.80 26.62 1.08
C ALA A 494 -9.39 25.24 1.37
N ASN A 495 -9.57 24.44 0.32
CA ASN A 495 -9.95 23.04 0.43
C ASN A 495 -8.70 22.18 0.63
N GLU A 496 -8.56 21.59 1.81
CA GLU A 496 -7.46 20.67 2.12
C GLU A 496 -7.82 19.25 1.67
N LYS A 497 -6.85 18.59 1.03
CA LYS A 497 -6.86 17.17 0.69
C LYS A 497 -5.67 16.50 1.36
N GLY A 498 -5.92 15.40 2.06
CA GLY A 498 -4.88 14.57 2.67
C GLY A 498 -4.76 13.23 1.97
N THR A 499 -3.53 12.86 1.57
CA THR A 499 -3.26 11.58 0.92
C THR A 499 -2.19 10.81 1.69
N LEU A 500 -2.39 9.48 1.82
CA LEU A 500 -1.41 8.56 2.38
C LEU A 500 -1.02 7.55 1.29
N TYR A 501 0.24 7.56 0.85
CA TYR A 501 0.74 6.67 -0.21
C TYR A 501 -0.11 6.65 -1.49
N GLY A 502 -0.75 7.76 -1.84
CA GLY A 502 -1.66 7.87 -2.97
C GLY A 502 -3.14 7.63 -2.65
N LEU A 503 -3.46 7.04 -1.50
CA LEU A 503 -4.83 6.88 -1.04
C LEU A 503 -5.41 8.21 -0.57
N ASN A 504 -6.58 8.58 -1.06
CA ASN A 504 -7.29 9.77 -0.65
C ASN A 504 -7.98 9.52 0.70
N VAL A 505 -7.38 10.00 1.80
CA VAL A 505 -7.90 9.84 3.17
C VAL A 505 -9.07 10.77 3.41
N TYR A 506 -8.93 12.03 3.04
CA TYR A 506 -9.98 13.05 3.08
C TYR A 506 -9.76 14.10 2.00
N SER A 507 -10.85 14.76 1.57
CA SER A 507 -10.80 15.85 0.59
C SER A 507 -11.89 16.88 0.89
N GLY A 508 -11.66 18.13 0.44
CA GLY A 508 -12.62 19.21 0.57
C GLY A 508 -12.79 19.74 2.00
N ARG A 509 -11.88 19.44 2.92
CA ARG A 509 -11.89 20.03 4.27
C ARG A 509 -11.53 21.49 4.17
N ARG A 510 -12.43 22.37 4.60
CA ARG A 510 -12.12 23.81 4.69
C ARG A 510 -11.14 24.08 5.82
N VAL A 511 -10.03 24.74 5.49
CA VAL A 511 -8.99 25.15 6.43
C VAL A 511 -8.66 26.63 6.27
N HIS A 512 -8.19 27.27 7.35
CA HIS A 512 -7.67 28.62 7.30
C HIS A 512 -6.37 28.63 6.49
N TYR A 513 -6.35 29.41 5.40
CA TYR A 513 -5.23 29.40 4.43
C TYR A 513 -4.11 30.37 4.82
N GLY A 514 -4.40 31.38 5.63
CA GLY A 514 -3.43 32.40 6.07
C GLY A 514 -2.11 31.85 6.63
N PRO A 515 -2.13 30.91 7.61
CA PRO A 515 -0.91 30.31 8.14
C PRO A 515 -0.14 29.43 7.17
N ILE A 516 -0.82 28.94 6.12
CA ILE A 516 -0.27 27.99 5.13
C ILE A 516 0.51 28.75 4.06
N ALA A 517 -0.11 29.77 3.46
CA ALA A 517 0.47 30.61 2.43
C ALA A 517 0.11 32.09 2.69
N PRO A 518 0.79 32.76 3.60
CA PRO A 518 0.43 34.12 4.04
C PRO A 518 0.37 35.13 2.91
N ALA A 519 1.33 35.10 1.98
CA ALA A 519 1.40 36.04 0.86
C ALA A 519 0.22 35.90 -0.11
N GLU A 520 -0.12 34.66 -0.46
CA GLU A 520 -1.26 34.37 -1.34
C GLU A 520 -2.58 34.67 -0.65
N ALA A 521 -2.73 34.28 0.62
CA ALA A 521 -3.90 34.60 1.44
C ALA A 521 -4.12 36.10 1.56
N ARG A 522 -3.04 36.88 1.73
CA ARG A 522 -3.09 38.33 1.77
C ARG A 522 -3.59 38.91 0.43
N ALA A 523 -3.06 38.44 -0.67
CA ALA A 523 -3.50 38.89 -2.00
C ALA A 523 -4.98 38.62 -2.23
N ILE A 524 -5.45 37.42 -1.87
CA ILE A 524 -6.87 37.05 -1.97
C ILE A 524 -7.74 37.89 -1.01
N PHE A 525 -7.29 38.12 0.20
CA PHE A 525 -7.99 38.94 1.17
C PHE A 525 -8.16 40.38 0.67
N ILE A 526 -7.12 40.97 0.08
CA ILE A 526 -7.21 42.31 -0.52
C ILE A 526 -8.17 42.30 -1.71
N LEU A 527 -7.96 41.39 -2.65
CA LEU A 527 -8.73 41.34 -3.91
C LEU A 527 -10.21 40.99 -3.72
N GLN A 528 -10.50 39.99 -2.89
CA GLN A 528 -11.87 39.49 -2.72
C GLN A 528 -12.60 40.03 -1.48
N GLY A 529 -11.86 40.55 -0.50
CA GLY A 529 -12.42 41.11 0.74
C GLY A 529 -12.45 42.64 0.77
N LEU A 530 -11.29 43.26 0.58
CA LEU A 530 -11.15 44.71 0.72
C LEU A 530 -11.59 45.48 -0.53
N VAL A 531 -11.20 45.03 -1.72
CA VAL A 531 -11.52 45.72 -2.98
C VAL A 531 -13.04 45.87 -3.20
N PRO A 532 -13.86 44.78 -3.05
CA PRO A 532 -15.32 44.95 -3.18
C PRO A 532 -15.95 45.67 -1.99
N SER A 533 -15.16 46.01 -0.96
CA SER A 533 -15.62 46.62 0.28
C SER A 533 -16.77 45.88 0.99
N GLU A 534 -16.87 44.56 0.77
CA GLU A 534 -17.92 43.70 1.32
C GLU A 534 -17.62 43.14 2.72
N LEU A 535 -16.57 43.61 3.37
CA LEU A 535 -16.22 43.22 4.73
C LEU A 535 -17.30 43.66 5.73
N ASP A 536 -17.74 42.74 6.57
CA ASP A 536 -18.65 43.04 7.67
C ASP A 536 -17.80 43.47 8.92
N SER A 537 -17.44 44.74 8.96
CA SER A 537 -16.54 45.28 9.98
C SER A 537 -16.95 46.68 10.39
N PRO A 538 -16.80 47.04 11.70
CA PRO A 538 -17.12 48.35 12.21
C PRO A 538 -16.05 49.42 11.86
N LEU A 539 -15.02 49.08 11.09
CA LEU A 539 -13.93 50.00 10.75
C LEU A 539 -14.43 51.14 9.85
N ALA A 540 -14.19 52.39 10.28
CA ALA A 540 -14.70 53.60 9.67
C ALA A 540 -14.25 53.74 8.19
N PHE A 541 -13.01 53.38 7.86
CA PHE A 541 -12.52 53.48 6.49
C PHE A 541 -13.26 52.53 5.52
N ILE A 542 -13.68 51.32 5.95
CA ILE A 542 -14.42 50.38 5.12
C ILE A 542 -15.80 50.96 4.77
N ALA A 543 -16.50 51.52 5.77
CA ALA A 543 -17.79 52.19 5.54
C ALA A 543 -17.63 53.40 4.63
N HIS A 544 -16.56 54.20 4.78
CA HIS A 544 -16.24 55.32 3.94
C HIS A 544 -15.99 54.86 2.47
N ASN A 545 -15.10 53.91 2.29
CA ASN A 545 -14.72 53.40 0.95
C ASN A 545 -15.90 52.81 0.21
N ARG A 546 -16.73 51.99 0.90
CA ARG A 546 -17.96 51.44 0.37
C ARG A 546 -18.93 52.54 -0.16
N LYS A 547 -19.14 53.56 0.67
CA LYS A 547 -20.00 54.71 0.29
C LYS A 547 -19.44 55.45 -0.90
N LEU A 548 -18.13 55.64 -0.96
CA LEU A 548 -17.48 56.36 -2.07
C LEU A 548 -17.54 55.58 -3.37
N ILE A 549 -17.25 54.27 -3.34
CA ILE A 549 -17.33 53.36 -4.49
C ILE A 549 -18.77 53.39 -5.04
N ALA A 550 -19.78 53.17 -4.17
CA ALA A 550 -21.18 53.21 -4.57
C ALA A 550 -21.61 54.57 -5.19
N GLN A 551 -21.05 55.67 -4.70
CA GLN A 551 -21.31 56.99 -5.32
C GLN A 551 -20.72 57.12 -6.73
N ILE A 552 -19.56 56.54 -6.97
CA ILE A 552 -18.90 56.60 -8.27
C ILE A 552 -19.59 55.62 -9.25
N GLU A 553 -19.96 54.44 -8.83
CA GLU A 553 -20.77 53.49 -9.61
C GLU A 553 -22.11 54.13 -10.01
N HIS A 554 -22.77 54.86 -9.11
CA HIS A 554 -23.99 55.58 -9.41
C HIS A 554 -23.76 56.69 -10.46
N LEU A 555 -22.62 57.38 -10.43
CA LEU A 555 -22.23 58.36 -11.44
C LEU A 555 -21.93 57.71 -12.80
N GLU A 556 -21.33 56.51 -12.84
CA GLU A 556 -21.14 55.75 -14.05
C GLU A 556 -22.48 55.37 -14.74
N HIS A 557 -23.43 54.89 -13.92
CA HIS A 557 -24.79 54.60 -14.40
C HIS A 557 -25.50 55.87 -14.91
N GLN A 558 -25.32 57.01 -14.26
CA GLN A 558 -25.92 58.26 -14.69
C GLN A 558 -25.30 58.83 -15.97
N THR A 559 -24.01 58.69 -16.15
CA THR A 559 -23.30 59.31 -17.27
C THR A 559 -23.18 58.38 -18.47
N ARG A 560 -23.61 57.12 -18.36
CA ARG A 560 -23.41 56.04 -19.35
C ARG A 560 -21.95 55.89 -19.80
N ARG A 561 -21.03 56.16 -18.89
CA ARG A 561 -19.60 56.00 -19.10
C ARG A 561 -19.09 54.94 -18.10
N PRO A 562 -18.85 53.69 -18.56
CA PRO A 562 -18.40 52.58 -17.69
C PRO A 562 -16.92 52.66 -17.31
N ASP A 563 -16.25 53.81 -17.55
CA ASP A 563 -14.82 54.00 -17.38
C ASP A 563 -14.45 55.06 -16.35
N ILE A 564 -15.37 55.45 -15.46
CA ILE A 564 -15.13 56.45 -14.40
C ILE A 564 -14.53 55.82 -13.14
N LEU A 565 -14.96 54.61 -12.77
CA LEU A 565 -14.41 53.87 -11.67
C LEU A 565 -13.04 53.28 -12.04
N VAL A 566 -12.09 53.42 -11.15
CA VAL A 566 -10.76 52.83 -11.30
C VAL A 566 -10.88 51.32 -11.20
N ASP A 567 -10.11 50.66 -12.05
CA ASP A 567 -10.02 49.20 -12.07
C ASP A 567 -9.65 48.63 -10.67
N ASP A 568 -10.23 47.48 -10.33
CA ASP A 568 -9.99 46.74 -9.08
C ASP A 568 -8.50 46.55 -8.80
N SER A 569 -7.67 46.43 -9.82
CA SER A 569 -6.20 46.31 -9.70
C SER A 569 -5.55 47.55 -9.06
N LEU A 570 -6.11 48.75 -9.24
CA LEU A 570 -5.58 49.95 -8.60
C LEU A 570 -5.97 50.04 -7.14
N ILE A 571 -7.19 49.66 -6.80
CA ILE A 571 -7.65 49.58 -5.42
C ILE A 571 -6.83 48.51 -4.70
N GLN A 572 -6.57 47.38 -5.37
CA GLN A 572 -5.69 46.33 -4.85
C GLN A 572 -4.28 46.89 -4.57
N ALA A 573 -3.66 47.55 -5.53
CA ALA A 573 -2.31 48.13 -5.37
C ALA A 573 -2.26 49.19 -4.26
N PHE A 574 -3.34 49.96 -4.07
CA PHE A 574 -3.45 50.91 -2.96
C PHE A 574 -3.38 50.19 -1.61
N TYR A 575 -4.19 49.16 -1.39
CA TYR A 575 -4.16 48.40 -0.15
C TYR A 575 -2.85 47.59 0.01
N ASP A 576 -2.31 47.07 -1.08
CA ASP A 576 -1.08 46.25 -1.05
C ASP A 576 0.12 47.09 -0.55
N ARG A 577 0.17 48.37 -0.88
CA ARG A 577 1.21 49.30 -0.41
C ARG A 577 1.05 49.68 1.05
N LEU A 578 -0.18 49.78 1.58
CA LEU A 578 -0.45 50.28 2.91
C LEU A 578 -0.53 49.23 3.98
N LEU A 579 -0.97 48.00 3.64
CA LEU A 579 -1.17 46.95 4.62
C LEU A 579 0.13 46.18 4.87
N PRO A 580 0.48 45.89 6.13
CA PRO A 580 1.56 44.96 6.47
C PRO A 580 1.40 43.57 5.85
N ALA A 581 2.52 42.85 5.76
CA ALA A 581 2.57 41.52 5.09
C ALA A 581 1.81 40.43 5.86
N ASP A 582 1.58 40.60 7.14
CA ASP A 582 0.92 39.67 8.06
C ASP A 582 -0.62 39.82 8.11
N ILE A 583 -1.17 40.81 7.40
CA ILE A 583 -2.62 41.09 7.38
C ILE A 583 -3.29 40.27 6.25
N HIS A 584 -3.85 39.14 6.61
CA HIS A 584 -4.52 38.21 5.67
C HIS A 584 -5.93 37.79 6.15
N GLN A 585 -6.47 38.40 7.21
CA GLN A 585 -7.80 38.11 7.75
C GLN A 585 -8.39 39.37 8.43
N LEU A 586 -9.70 39.40 8.60
CA LEU A 586 -10.41 40.52 9.15
C LEU A 586 -9.98 40.86 10.59
N SER A 587 -9.81 39.87 11.44
CA SER A 587 -9.42 40.08 12.86
C SER A 587 -8.05 40.69 13.01
N THR A 588 -7.07 40.31 12.19
CA THR A 588 -5.73 40.95 12.20
C THR A 588 -5.79 42.36 11.66
N LEU A 589 -6.60 42.63 10.63
CA LEU A 589 -6.84 43.98 10.13
C LEU A 589 -7.46 44.87 11.19
N GLU A 590 -8.49 44.43 11.88
CA GLU A 590 -9.16 45.21 12.94
C GLU A 590 -8.24 45.49 14.12
N HIS A 591 -7.43 44.52 14.51
CA HIS A 591 -6.46 44.72 15.59
C HIS A 591 -5.40 45.74 15.19
N TRP A 592 -4.86 45.60 13.98
CA TRP A 592 -3.85 46.51 13.47
C TRP A 592 -4.37 47.96 13.36
N VAL A 593 -5.55 48.17 12.76
CA VAL A 593 -6.15 49.48 12.57
C VAL A 593 -6.45 50.16 13.92
N LYS A 594 -6.90 49.42 14.94
CA LYS A 594 -7.12 49.94 16.29
C LYS A 594 -5.83 50.48 16.96
N GLY A 595 -4.68 49.95 16.58
CA GLY A 595 -3.37 50.38 17.07
C GLY A 595 -2.78 51.56 16.29
N LEU A 596 -3.37 51.98 15.18
CA LEU A 596 -2.83 53.06 14.33
C LEU A 596 -3.14 54.46 14.89
N PRO A 597 -2.24 55.46 14.72
CA PRO A 597 -2.54 56.88 14.85
C PRO A 597 -3.67 57.28 13.89
N LYS A 598 -4.49 58.27 14.30
CA LYS A 598 -5.65 58.73 13.50
C LYS A 598 -5.28 59.11 12.07
N GLU A 599 -4.13 59.74 11.87
CA GLU A 599 -3.64 60.15 10.55
C GLU A 599 -3.36 58.96 9.62
N GLN A 600 -2.75 57.91 10.17
CA GLN A 600 -2.47 56.68 9.40
C GLN A 600 -3.74 55.88 9.14
N ALA A 601 -4.69 55.84 10.06
CA ALA A 601 -5.98 55.21 9.84
C ALA A 601 -6.80 55.95 8.76
N GLN A 602 -6.68 57.29 8.66
CA GLN A 602 -7.27 58.09 7.59
C GLN A 602 -6.62 57.82 6.23
N ALA A 603 -5.34 57.45 6.16
CA ALA A 603 -4.67 57.11 4.91
C ALA A 603 -5.26 55.85 4.24
N LEU A 604 -6.02 55.00 4.96
CA LEU A 604 -6.76 53.85 4.41
C LEU A 604 -8.08 54.24 3.71
N CYS A 605 -8.53 55.50 3.87
CA CYS A 605 -9.69 56.00 3.17
C CYS A 605 -9.31 56.35 1.72
N LEU A 606 -10.02 55.76 0.79
CA LEU A 606 -9.90 56.09 -0.61
C LEU A 606 -10.41 57.53 -0.84
N THR A 607 -9.78 58.25 -1.72
CA THR A 607 -10.22 59.59 -2.13
C THR A 607 -10.90 59.51 -3.50
N ARG A 608 -11.86 60.46 -3.76
CA ARG A 608 -12.52 60.52 -5.05
C ARG A 608 -11.52 60.69 -6.19
N GLU A 609 -10.47 61.44 -5.95
CA GLU A 609 -9.38 61.67 -6.89
C GLU A 609 -8.57 60.40 -7.18
N ALA A 610 -8.29 59.56 -6.17
CA ALA A 610 -7.59 58.30 -6.33
C ALA A 610 -8.40 57.26 -7.09
N LEU A 611 -9.73 57.26 -6.93
CA LEU A 611 -10.66 56.36 -7.64
C LEU A 611 -11.02 56.86 -9.04
N MET A 612 -10.80 58.13 -9.38
CA MET A 612 -11.14 58.76 -10.68
C MET A 612 -9.91 59.11 -11.55
N ARG A 613 -8.66 58.95 -11.01
CA ARG A 613 -7.43 59.27 -11.77
C ARG A 613 -6.93 58.05 -12.56
N HIS A 614 -6.98 58.14 -13.86
CA HIS A 614 -6.26 57.26 -14.77
C HIS A 614 -4.73 57.35 -14.70
N GLU A 615 -4.18 58.40 -14.09
CA GLU A 615 -2.75 58.69 -14.08
C GLU A 615 -1.95 58.12 -12.88
N ALA A 616 -2.62 57.63 -11.87
CA ALA A 616 -1.91 57.06 -10.70
C ALA A 616 -1.25 55.69 -10.99
N ALA A 617 -1.38 55.20 -12.23
CA ALA A 617 -0.88 53.92 -12.59
C ALA A 617 -0.13 53.97 -13.93
N GLY A 618 1.13 54.30 -13.84
CA GLY A 618 2.09 53.89 -14.85
C GLY A 618 2.04 52.40 -15.15
N VAL A 619 1.49 51.60 -14.22
CA VAL A 619 1.26 50.16 -14.30
C VAL A 619 -0.02 49.82 -15.10
N THR A 620 -1.08 50.67 -15.08
CA THR A 620 -2.35 50.33 -15.76
C THR A 620 -2.34 50.69 -17.25
N THR A 621 -1.67 51.73 -17.65
CA THR A 621 -1.51 52.08 -19.08
C THR A 621 -0.69 51.05 -19.84
N ASP A 622 0.27 50.42 -19.19
CA ASP A 622 1.11 49.39 -19.80
C ASP A 622 0.41 48.00 -19.83
N VAL A 623 -0.45 47.72 -18.89
CA VAL A 623 -1.12 46.41 -18.75
C VAL A 623 -2.47 46.39 -19.47
N PHE A 624 -3.23 47.55 -19.52
CA PHE A 624 -4.51 47.73 -20.23
C PHE A 624 -4.44 49.00 -21.09
N PRO A 625 -3.71 48.94 -22.21
CA PRO A 625 -3.50 50.14 -23.05
C PRO A 625 -4.79 50.58 -23.72
N LYS A 626 -5.05 51.91 -23.77
CA LYS A 626 -6.19 52.48 -24.52
C LYS A 626 -5.97 52.46 -26.01
N PHE A 627 -4.73 52.35 -26.45
CA PHE A 627 -4.37 52.33 -27.84
C PHE A 627 -3.42 51.22 -28.13
N PHE A 628 -3.64 50.56 -29.24
CA PHE A 628 -2.70 49.63 -29.80
C PHE A 628 -1.82 50.38 -30.81
N GLU A 629 -0.51 50.40 -30.60
CA GLU A 629 0.43 51.02 -31.51
C GLU A 629 0.90 50.02 -32.57
N TRP A 630 0.57 50.35 -33.82
CA TRP A 630 0.95 49.53 -34.99
C TRP A 630 1.59 50.43 -36.07
N GLN A 631 2.85 50.19 -36.43
CA GLN A 631 3.60 50.93 -37.45
C GLN A 631 3.48 52.44 -37.32
N GLY A 632 3.54 52.96 -36.09
CA GLY A 632 3.44 54.41 -35.84
C GLY A 632 2.03 54.99 -35.81
N THR A 633 1.00 54.15 -35.98
CA THR A 633 -0.41 54.55 -35.90
C THR A 633 -1.03 54.06 -34.61
N ARG A 634 -1.80 54.90 -33.92
CA ARG A 634 -2.53 54.55 -32.71
C ARG A 634 -3.95 54.12 -33.07
N LEU A 635 -4.24 52.82 -32.81
CA LEU A 635 -5.58 52.24 -33.00
C LEU A 635 -6.28 52.16 -31.65
N ALA A 636 -7.53 52.64 -31.56
CA ALA A 636 -8.26 52.65 -30.29
C ALA A 636 -8.70 51.23 -29.88
N LEU A 637 -8.44 50.91 -28.58
CA LEU A 637 -8.97 49.72 -27.93
C LEU A 637 -10.14 50.11 -27.05
N ASP A 638 -11.28 49.49 -27.34
CA ASP A 638 -12.52 49.66 -26.56
C ASP A 638 -12.77 48.40 -25.73
N TYR A 639 -12.92 48.59 -24.44
CA TYR A 639 -13.14 47.51 -23.46
C TYR A 639 -14.62 47.48 -23.12
N HIS A 640 -15.32 46.47 -23.63
CA HIS A 640 -16.74 46.26 -23.33
C HIS A 640 -16.86 45.05 -22.38
N PHE A 641 -17.52 45.22 -21.24
CA PHE A 641 -17.73 44.17 -20.27
C PHE A 641 -19.23 43.94 -20.08
N GLU A 642 -19.79 43.03 -20.90
CA GLU A 642 -21.18 42.60 -20.78
C GLU A 642 -21.25 41.10 -21.16
N PRO A 643 -21.27 40.19 -20.13
CA PRO A 643 -21.35 38.77 -20.39
C PRO A 643 -22.55 38.39 -21.23
N GLY A 644 -22.31 37.78 -22.42
CA GLY A 644 -23.35 37.38 -23.38
C GLY A 644 -23.62 38.37 -24.52
N SER A 645 -22.98 39.53 -24.50
CA SER A 645 -22.99 40.45 -25.63
C SER A 645 -22.01 39.99 -26.73
N PRO A 646 -22.37 40.10 -28.03
CA PRO A 646 -21.41 39.83 -29.13
C PRO A 646 -20.20 40.77 -29.12
N ARG A 647 -20.22 41.84 -28.33
CA ARG A 647 -19.13 42.80 -28.16
C ARG A 647 -18.36 42.67 -26.86
N ASP A 648 -18.71 41.67 -26.05
CA ASP A 648 -18.01 41.42 -24.78
C ASP A 648 -16.53 41.11 -25.04
N GLY A 649 -15.62 41.88 -24.42
CA GLY A 649 -14.18 41.74 -24.57
C GLY A 649 -13.48 43.02 -25.02
N VAL A 650 -12.42 42.91 -25.80
CA VAL A 650 -11.65 44.02 -26.34
C VAL A 650 -11.94 44.18 -27.81
N THR A 651 -12.42 45.37 -28.18
CA THR A 651 -12.68 45.72 -29.56
C THR A 651 -11.58 46.64 -30.07
N LEU A 652 -10.85 46.22 -31.11
CA LEU A 652 -9.89 47.06 -31.80
C LEU A 652 -10.56 47.79 -32.95
N ALA A 653 -10.59 49.13 -32.90
CA ALA A 653 -11.11 49.94 -33.98
C ALA A 653 -10.02 50.13 -35.07
N VAL A 654 -10.23 49.49 -36.20
CA VAL A 654 -9.27 49.51 -37.32
C VAL A 654 -9.86 50.24 -38.53
N PRO A 655 -9.20 51.30 -39.03
CA PRO A 655 -9.56 51.90 -40.29
C PRO A 655 -9.43 50.90 -41.45
N LEU A 656 -10.37 50.90 -42.43
CA LEU A 656 -10.45 49.93 -43.49
C LEU A 656 -9.13 49.76 -44.30
N PHE A 657 -8.35 50.81 -44.45
CA PHE A 657 -7.09 50.79 -45.20
C PHE A 657 -5.93 50.12 -44.41
N PHE A 658 -6.09 49.90 -43.07
CA PHE A 658 -5.13 49.19 -42.24
C PHE A 658 -5.49 47.71 -42.01
N LEU A 659 -6.72 47.29 -42.37
CA LEU A 659 -7.26 45.97 -42.04
C LEU A 659 -6.38 44.82 -42.57
N ASN A 660 -5.86 44.97 -43.80
CA ASN A 660 -5.02 43.96 -44.44
C ASN A 660 -3.53 43.97 -43.97
N GLN A 661 -3.15 44.92 -43.12
CA GLN A 661 -1.79 45.07 -42.61
C GLN A 661 -1.64 44.55 -41.18
N LEU A 662 -2.77 44.21 -40.56
CA LEU A 662 -2.79 43.67 -39.19
C LEU A 662 -2.62 42.14 -39.20
N GLU A 663 -1.64 41.66 -38.46
CA GLU A 663 -1.43 40.23 -38.25
C GLU A 663 -2.43 39.69 -37.23
N ALA A 664 -3.20 38.68 -37.63
CA ALA A 664 -4.21 38.05 -36.77
C ALA A 664 -3.65 37.51 -35.46
N GLU A 665 -2.44 36.92 -35.50
CA GLU A 665 -1.75 36.39 -34.34
C GLU A 665 -1.46 37.46 -33.28
N ARG A 666 -1.13 38.69 -33.70
CA ARG A 666 -0.86 39.80 -32.79
C ARG A 666 -2.12 40.37 -32.16
N CYS A 667 -3.27 40.26 -32.86
CA CYS A 667 -4.57 40.62 -32.30
C CYS A 667 -5.03 39.68 -31.17
N GLU A 668 -4.54 38.46 -31.14
CA GLU A 668 -4.84 37.53 -30.05
C GLU A 668 -4.15 37.90 -28.71
N TRP A 669 -3.10 38.71 -28.77
CA TRP A 669 -2.24 39.07 -27.61
C TRP A 669 -2.19 40.56 -27.34
N LEU A 670 -3.26 41.28 -27.68
CA LEU A 670 -3.36 42.76 -27.63
C LEU A 670 -3.18 43.36 -26.26
N VAL A 671 -3.64 42.65 -25.20
CA VAL A 671 -3.73 43.18 -23.81
C VAL A 671 -2.90 42.35 -22.87
N PRO A 672 -1.72 42.84 -22.43
CA PRO A 672 -0.85 42.11 -21.49
C PRO A 672 -1.54 41.67 -20.19
N GLY A 673 -2.46 42.51 -19.66
CA GLY A 673 -3.21 42.22 -18.44
C GLY A 673 -4.18 41.05 -18.57
N MET A 674 -4.63 40.71 -19.76
CA MET A 674 -5.55 39.60 -20.03
C MET A 674 -4.82 38.28 -20.33
N LEU A 675 -3.51 38.29 -20.51
CA LEU A 675 -2.72 37.14 -20.93
C LEU A 675 -2.80 35.99 -19.94
N LYS A 676 -2.72 36.28 -18.66
CA LYS A 676 -2.74 35.27 -17.60
C LYS A 676 -4.06 34.51 -17.56
N GLU A 677 -5.19 35.26 -17.68
CA GLU A 677 -6.51 34.66 -17.68
C GLU A 677 -6.79 33.90 -18.99
N LYS A 678 -6.35 34.44 -20.14
CA LYS A 678 -6.42 33.74 -21.42
C LYS A 678 -5.66 32.44 -21.43
N VAL A 679 -4.42 32.44 -20.92
CA VAL A 679 -3.59 31.23 -20.79
C VAL A 679 -4.23 30.22 -19.83
N GLN A 680 -4.75 30.67 -18.69
CA GLN A 680 -5.48 29.79 -17.77
C GLN A 680 -6.75 29.19 -18.40
N ALA A 681 -7.51 29.99 -19.15
CA ALA A 681 -8.68 29.50 -19.88
C ALA A 681 -8.28 28.47 -20.95
N LEU A 682 -7.23 28.74 -21.72
CA LEU A 682 -6.69 27.80 -22.72
C LEU A 682 -6.21 26.49 -22.07
N ILE A 683 -5.49 26.57 -20.93
CA ILE A 683 -5.07 25.38 -20.19
C ILE A 683 -6.28 24.56 -19.72
N LYS A 684 -7.38 25.22 -19.30
CA LYS A 684 -8.63 24.55 -18.89
C LYS A 684 -9.30 23.77 -20.02
N THR A 685 -9.12 24.18 -21.29
CA THR A 685 -9.67 23.48 -22.47
C THR A 685 -8.85 22.24 -22.86
N LEU A 686 -7.64 22.07 -22.35
CA LEU A 686 -6.79 20.92 -22.65
C LEU A 686 -7.30 19.64 -21.97
N HIS A 687 -7.09 18.52 -22.66
CA HIS A 687 -7.32 17.18 -22.08
C HIS A 687 -6.52 16.97 -20.80
N GLN A 688 -7.01 16.11 -19.91
CA GLN A 688 -6.48 15.91 -18.54
C GLN A 688 -4.96 15.63 -18.47
N ARG A 689 -4.39 14.86 -19.40
CA ARG A 689 -2.95 14.55 -19.43
C ARG A 689 -2.03 15.74 -19.69
N PRO A 690 -2.22 16.57 -20.74
CA PRO A 690 -1.41 17.78 -20.92
C PRO A 690 -1.71 18.84 -19.84
N ARG A 691 -2.96 18.95 -19.37
CA ARG A 691 -3.37 19.91 -18.33
C ARG A 691 -2.63 19.66 -17.00
N SER A 692 -2.46 18.40 -16.58
CA SER A 692 -1.76 18.04 -15.33
C SER A 692 -0.25 18.30 -15.36
N ARG A 693 0.33 18.61 -16.52
CA ARG A 693 1.75 18.98 -16.66
C ARG A 693 1.97 20.50 -16.65
N LEU A 694 0.92 21.29 -16.85
CA LEU A 694 0.97 22.75 -16.96
C LEU A 694 0.37 23.46 -15.72
N VAL A 695 -0.28 22.74 -14.84
CA VAL A 695 -0.77 23.15 -13.53
C VAL A 695 0.00 22.38 -12.46
#